data_203b9cfb60990295a2a5e94e6df0df1d
#
_entry.id   203b9cfb60990295a2a5e94e6df0df1d
#
_cell.length_a   1.000
_cell.length_b   1.000
_cell.length_c   1.000
_cell.angle_alpha   90.00
_cell.angle_beta   90.00
_cell.angle_gamma   90.00
#
_symmetry.space_group_name_H-M   'P 1'
#
loop_
_entity.id
_entity.type
_entity.pdbx_description
1 polymer ?
#
loop_
_entity_poly.entity_id
_entity_poly.type
_entity_poly.pdbx_seq_one_letter_code
_entity_poly.pdbx_strand_id
1 'polypeptide(L)'
;MSQLAAGKPAPLGASYDGEGVNFTLFSAHAERVELCVFDAQGTETRYDLPARSGDVWHGYMPHARPGLRYGYRVHGPWNPQQGHRFNPAKLLLDPCCFSAEGEPDDSLHFHGGYDEPDDHDTAAIAPKSVVVDLTYDWQDDTAPRTAWGKTVIYEAHVKGLTYRHPGLPEPIRGTYKALGHPVMIAYLKRLGITALELMPVAHFGNEQRLQRMGLRNYWGYNPLAMFALSPRYASAPEHALDEFRDAVKALHKAGIEVILDVVLNHSAELDLHCQTFSLRGIDNRSYYWLREDGDYQNWTGCGNTLNLSHPGVVEYARQCLRFWVDVCHVDGFRFDLAPVMGRTPGYRQDAPLFNALHDDPVLSTVKLIAEPWDIGEGGYQVGNFPPVFSEWNDHFRDAMRRFWLEESLSLGDFAQRFAASSDVYAHQERRPRATINLVTAHDGFTLRDCVSFNGKHNDANGEENRDGTSNNHSNNHGIEGLEANLEVMARRQKSVQALLTTLLLSQGTPMLLAGDEHGHSQQGNNNAYCQDNTLTWLDWENADDALTDFTAALIHLRQQIPALTDDRWWQEGDGNVQWLNQDAQPLSAEEWQHGARRIQILLSDRWLITLNATQDATNLTLPKGEWRAVPPFTDAGTSVVVAVWHGPAHGVCVFQRS
;
A
#
# COMPACT_ATOMS: atom_id res chain seq x y z
N MET A 1 26.31 -39.49 -8.35
CA MET A 1 25.58 -38.23 -8.16
C MET A 1 25.72 -37.43 -9.45
N SER A 2 24.64 -37.09 -10.13
CA SER A 2 24.71 -36.26 -11.32
C SER A 2 25.13 -34.84 -10.91
N GLN A 3 26.28 -34.39 -11.39
CA GLN A 3 26.72 -33.02 -11.21
C GLN A 3 25.76 -32.05 -11.93
N LEU A 4 25.54 -30.86 -11.33
CA LEU A 4 24.84 -29.78 -12.03
C LEU A 4 25.67 -29.33 -13.24
N ALA A 5 25.02 -28.96 -14.33
CA ALA A 5 25.65 -28.22 -15.42
C ALA A 5 25.83 -26.74 -15.00
N ALA A 6 26.70 -26.00 -15.71
CA ALA A 6 27.03 -24.62 -15.34
C ALA A 6 25.80 -23.68 -15.34
N GLY A 7 24.86 -23.88 -16.25
CA GLY A 7 23.67 -23.01 -16.36
C GLY A 7 24.00 -21.60 -16.85
N LYS A 8 23.09 -20.65 -16.55
CA LYS A 8 23.15 -19.25 -16.95
C LYS A 8 23.07 -18.34 -15.72
N PRO A 9 23.73 -17.14 -15.72
CA PRO A 9 23.74 -16.24 -14.56
C PRO A 9 22.48 -15.37 -14.41
N ALA A 10 21.51 -15.50 -15.29
CA ALA A 10 20.28 -14.72 -15.28
C ALA A 10 19.09 -15.52 -15.86
N PRO A 11 17.84 -15.20 -15.46
CA PRO A 11 17.46 -14.28 -14.36
C PRO A 11 17.79 -14.87 -12.98
N LEU A 12 17.72 -14.05 -11.91
CA LEU A 12 17.88 -14.53 -10.54
C LEU A 12 16.72 -15.45 -10.16
N GLY A 13 16.98 -16.42 -9.28
CA GLY A 13 16.01 -17.41 -8.83
C GLY A 13 16.04 -18.73 -9.61
N ALA A 14 14.98 -19.53 -9.50
CA ALA A 14 14.85 -20.82 -10.16
C ALA A 14 13.96 -20.69 -11.41
N SER A 15 14.56 -20.87 -12.59
CA SER A 15 13.88 -20.76 -13.87
C SER A 15 13.69 -22.12 -14.53
N TYR A 16 12.44 -22.56 -14.66
CA TYR A 16 12.07 -23.79 -15.38
C TYR A 16 11.94 -23.51 -16.87
N ASP A 17 12.58 -24.34 -17.72
CA ASP A 17 12.61 -24.18 -19.18
C ASP A 17 11.87 -25.28 -19.96
N GLY A 18 11.16 -26.17 -19.25
CA GLY A 18 10.48 -27.33 -19.84
C GLY A 18 11.31 -28.62 -19.77
N GLU A 19 12.63 -28.55 -19.68
CA GLU A 19 13.56 -29.70 -19.61
C GLU A 19 14.27 -29.83 -18.27
N GLY A 20 14.51 -28.72 -17.56
CA GLY A 20 15.17 -28.64 -16.29
C GLY A 20 15.00 -27.28 -15.64
N VAL A 21 15.81 -27.02 -14.62
CA VAL A 21 15.75 -25.77 -13.84
C VAL A 21 17.13 -25.12 -13.75
N ASN A 22 17.21 -23.86 -14.11
CA ASN A 22 18.38 -23.03 -13.88
C ASN A 22 18.24 -22.31 -12.56
N PHE A 23 19.17 -22.53 -11.65
CA PHE A 23 19.23 -21.90 -10.32
C PHE A 23 20.29 -20.81 -10.32
N THR A 24 19.94 -19.61 -9.81
CA THR A 24 20.86 -18.48 -9.73
C THR A 24 20.71 -17.76 -8.41
N LEU A 25 21.83 -17.38 -7.79
CA LEU A 25 21.86 -16.68 -6.51
C LEU A 25 22.90 -15.57 -6.53
N PHE A 26 22.49 -14.35 -6.19
CA PHE A 26 23.43 -13.24 -5.98
C PHE A 26 24.05 -13.36 -4.58
N SER A 27 25.38 -13.46 -4.52
CA SER A 27 26.16 -13.36 -3.28
C SER A 27 27.60 -12.99 -3.62
N ALA A 28 27.98 -11.74 -3.30
CA ALA A 28 29.31 -11.19 -3.63
C ALA A 28 30.41 -11.79 -2.74
N HIS A 29 30.11 -12.08 -1.50
CA HIS A 29 31.09 -12.50 -0.49
C HIS A 29 31.08 -13.99 -0.16
N ALA A 30 30.18 -14.77 -0.78
CA ALA A 30 30.19 -16.22 -0.62
C ALA A 30 31.45 -16.86 -1.22
N GLU A 31 31.97 -17.87 -0.56
CA GLU A 31 33.08 -18.71 -1.01
C GLU A 31 32.62 -20.00 -1.68
N ARG A 32 31.42 -20.49 -1.32
CA ARG A 32 30.77 -21.68 -1.87
C ARG A 32 29.26 -21.60 -1.62
N VAL A 33 28.47 -22.04 -2.57
CA VAL A 33 27.01 -22.12 -2.47
C VAL A 33 26.55 -23.55 -2.76
N GLU A 34 25.80 -24.14 -1.83
CA GLU A 34 25.15 -25.43 -2.03
C GLU A 34 23.66 -25.21 -2.31
N LEU A 35 23.19 -25.77 -3.44
CA LEU A 35 21.77 -25.99 -3.71
C LEU A 35 21.34 -27.23 -2.94
N CYS A 36 20.37 -27.08 -2.06
CA CYS A 36 19.78 -28.15 -1.28
C CYS A 36 18.40 -28.48 -1.86
N VAL A 37 18.18 -29.69 -2.32
CA VAL A 37 16.90 -30.16 -2.85
C VAL A 37 16.30 -31.21 -1.93
N PHE A 38 14.98 -31.22 -1.82
CA PHE A 38 14.25 -32.07 -0.88
C PHE A 38 13.30 -33.01 -1.64
N ASP A 39 13.35 -34.27 -1.31
CA ASP A 39 12.39 -35.27 -1.80
C ASP A 39 11.04 -35.18 -1.07
N ALA A 40 10.09 -36.02 -1.47
CA ALA A 40 8.74 -36.03 -0.86
C ALA A 40 8.76 -36.41 0.65
N GLN A 41 9.79 -37.07 1.11
CA GLN A 41 9.99 -37.46 2.50
C GLN A 41 10.75 -36.39 3.31
N GLY A 42 11.19 -35.30 2.65
CA GLY A 42 11.95 -34.22 3.26
C GLY A 42 13.47 -34.54 3.39
N THR A 43 13.98 -35.58 2.70
CA THR A 43 15.41 -35.90 2.68
C THR A 43 16.16 -34.86 1.83
N GLU A 44 17.20 -34.26 2.42
CA GLU A 44 18.03 -33.24 1.75
C GLU A 44 19.13 -33.91 0.91
N THR A 45 19.27 -33.45 -0.33
CA THR A 45 20.42 -33.72 -1.19
C THR A 45 21.07 -32.41 -1.60
N ARG A 46 22.42 -32.33 -1.45
CA ARG A 46 23.18 -31.09 -1.68
C ARG A 46 24.02 -31.17 -2.93
N TYR A 47 24.07 -30.09 -3.67
CA TYR A 47 24.85 -29.93 -4.89
C TYR A 47 25.56 -28.56 -4.84
N ASP A 48 26.87 -28.55 -5.09
CA ASP A 48 27.58 -27.29 -5.28
C ASP A 48 27.08 -26.60 -6.55
N LEU A 49 26.80 -25.30 -6.51
CA LEU A 49 26.61 -24.51 -7.73
C LEU A 49 27.95 -24.41 -8.45
N PRO A 50 28.05 -24.95 -9.69
CA PRO A 50 29.35 -25.19 -10.33
C PRO A 50 29.96 -23.96 -10.98
N ALA A 51 29.22 -22.88 -11.13
CA ALA A 51 29.66 -21.72 -11.86
C ALA A 51 29.34 -20.40 -11.12
N ARG A 52 30.19 -19.41 -11.35
CA ARG A 52 30.03 -18.03 -10.86
C ARG A 52 30.36 -17.05 -11.96
N SER A 53 29.46 -16.10 -12.23
CA SER A 53 29.64 -15.02 -13.19
C SER A 53 29.51 -13.67 -12.45
N GLY A 54 30.65 -12.99 -12.23
CA GLY A 54 30.69 -11.87 -11.29
C GLY A 54 30.31 -12.32 -9.88
N ASP A 55 29.27 -11.73 -9.34
CA ASP A 55 28.75 -12.05 -8.00
C ASP A 55 27.51 -12.97 -8.02
N VAL A 56 27.18 -13.55 -9.17
CA VAL A 56 26.05 -14.46 -9.32
C VAL A 56 26.53 -15.90 -9.44
N TRP A 57 26.11 -16.73 -8.51
CA TRP A 57 26.32 -18.18 -8.51
C TRP A 57 25.21 -18.85 -9.32
N HIS A 58 25.55 -19.86 -10.14
CA HIS A 58 24.55 -20.52 -10.97
C HIS A 58 24.87 -21.98 -11.29
N GLY A 59 23.81 -22.74 -11.55
CA GLY A 59 23.87 -24.13 -11.94
C GLY A 59 22.54 -24.58 -12.56
N TYR A 60 22.62 -25.55 -13.47
CA TYR A 60 21.46 -26.11 -14.14
C TYR A 60 21.25 -27.58 -13.73
N MET A 61 20.04 -27.91 -13.30
CA MET A 61 19.63 -29.26 -12.93
C MET A 61 18.73 -29.84 -14.03
N PRO A 62 19.27 -30.76 -14.89
CA PRO A 62 18.45 -31.43 -15.88
C PRO A 62 17.34 -32.25 -15.23
N HIS A 63 16.18 -32.30 -15.89
CA HIS A 63 15.01 -33.07 -15.48
C HIS A 63 14.35 -32.65 -14.17
N ALA A 64 14.83 -31.59 -13.52
CA ALA A 64 14.10 -30.97 -12.41
C ALA A 64 12.76 -30.40 -12.92
N ARG A 65 11.74 -30.45 -12.09
CA ARG A 65 10.35 -30.12 -12.46
C ARG A 65 9.72 -29.13 -11.47
N PRO A 66 8.68 -28.41 -11.86
CA PRO A 66 7.83 -27.64 -10.94
C PRO A 66 7.35 -28.52 -9.77
N GLY A 67 7.27 -27.94 -8.58
CA GLY A 67 7.02 -28.63 -7.32
C GLY A 67 8.27 -29.12 -6.59
N LEU A 68 9.47 -29.02 -7.20
CA LEU A 68 10.73 -29.33 -6.50
C LEU A 68 10.94 -28.33 -5.38
N ARG A 69 11.08 -28.83 -4.14
CA ARG A 69 11.41 -28.04 -2.96
C ARG A 69 12.93 -27.89 -2.85
N TYR A 70 13.37 -26.65 -2.60
CA TYR A 70 14.79 -26.35 -2.51
C TYR A 70 15.08 -25.20 -1.55
N GLY A 71 16.35 -24.99 -1.28
CA GLY A 71 16.92 -23.86 -0.57
C GLY A 71 18.42 -23.81 -0.78
N TYR A 72 19.08 -22.90 -0.09
CA TYR A 72 20.52 -22.74 -0.19
C TYR A 72 21.20 -22.85 1.16
N ARG A 73 22.44 -23.38 1.13
CA ARG A 73 23.40 -23.21 2.21
C ARG A 73 24.60 -22.47 1.68
N VAL A 74 24.97 -21.38 2.32
CA VAL A 74 25.99 -20.49 1.81
C VAL A 74 27.17 -20.47 2.79
N HIS A 75 28.35 -20.71 2.24
CA HIS A 75 29.62 -20.74 2.96
C HIS A 75 30.38 -19.45 2.69
N GLY A 76 31.03 -18.92 3.72
CA GLY A 76 31.83 -17.72 3.66
C GLY A 76 32.32 -17.30 5.03
N PRO A 77 32.91 -16.12 5.19
CA PRO A 77 33.44 -15.69 6.46
C PRO A 77 32.36 -15.45 7.52
N TRP A 78 32.65 -15.80 8.77
CA TRP A 78 31.91 -15.35 9.94
C TRP A 78 32.71 -14.24 10.62
N ASN A 79 32.30 -13.01 10.37
CA ASN A 79 32.88 -11.82 10.97
C ASN A 79 31.77 -10.75 11.13
N PRO A 80 30.92 -10.87 12.17
CA PRO A 80 29.76 -9.99 12.38
C PRO A 80 30.12 -8.51 12.44
N GLN A 81 31.27 -8.14 13.03
CA GLN A 81 31.73 -6.76 13.12
C GLN A 81 32.01 -6.13 11.75
N GLN A 82 32.32 -6.94 10.74
CA GLN A 82 32.46 -6.52 9.36
C GLN A 82 31.22 -6.81 8.50
N GLY A 83 30.14 -7.26 9.13
CA GLY A 83 28.87 -7.57 8.49
C GLY A 83 28.79 -8.93 7.81
N HIS A 84 29.76 -9.83 7.99
CA HIS A 84 29.74 -11.17 7.41
C HIS A 84 29.10 -12.17 8.39
N ARG A 85 28.03 -12.85 7.94
CA ARG A 85 27.23 -13.77 8.77
C ARG A 85 26.88 -15.07 8.04
N PHE A 86 27.82 -15.61 7.27
CA PHE A 86 27.62 -16.88 6.58
C PHE A 86 27.60 -18.04 7.57
N ASN A 87 26.53 -18.84 7.53
CA ASN A 87 26.38 -20.00 8.39
C ASN A 87 25.70 -21.15 7.63
N PRO A 88 26.46 -22.15 7.14
CA PRO A 88 25.91 -23.26 6.35
C PRO A 88 25.03 -24.23 7.14
N ALA A 89 24.95 -24.11 8.48
CA ALA A 89 23.95 -24.84 9.27
C ALA A 89 22.51 -24.32 9.01
N LYS A 90 22.36 -23.11 8.50
CA LYS A 90 21.04 -22.53 8.22
C LYS A 90 20.62 -22.81 6.78
N LEU A 91 19.48 -23.46 6.60
CA LEU A 91 18.83 -23.56 5.30
C LEU A 91 18.15 -22.21 5.00
N LEU A 92 18.45 -21.65 3.83
CA LEU A 92 18.01 -20.31 3.43
C LEU A 92 17.01 -20.39 2.29
N LEU A 93 15.93 -19.59 2.37
CA LEU A 93 15.05 -19.34 1.23
C LEU A 93 15.81 -18.63 0.11
N ASP A 94 15.54 -19.00 -1.11
CA ASP A 94 15.91 -18.22 -2.27
C ASP A 94 15.19 -16.87 -2.22
N PRO A 95 15.89 -15.74 -2.20
CA PRO A 95 15.24 -14.41 -2.19
C PRO A 95 14.33 -14.15 -3.39
N CYS A 96 14.60 -14.85 -4.51
CA CYS A 96 13.87 -14.71 -5.77
C CYS A 96 12.93 -15.91 -6.03
N CYS A 97 12.55 -16.68 -5.00
CA CYS A 97 11.62 -17.78 -5.18
C CYS A 97 10.21 -17.27 -5.50
N PHE A 98 9.55 -17.90 -6.46
CA PHE A 98 8.18 -17.56 -6.87
C PHE A 98 7.11 -18.24 -6.01
N SER A 99 7.50 -19.18 -5.18
CA SER A 99 6.64 -19.86 -4.20
C SER A 99 7.49 -20.38 -3.05
N ALA A 100 6.93 -20.41 -1.86
CA ALA A 100 7.55 -20.97 -0.67
C ALA A 100 6.53 -21.81 0.11
N GLU A 101 7.01 -22.93 0.66
CA GLU A 101 6.24 -23.84 1.51
C GLU A 101 6.74 -23.77 2.95
N GLY A 102 5.80 -23.61 3.89
CA GLY A 102 6.09 -23.48 5.31
C GLY A 102 6.23 -22.04 5.78
N GLU A 103 6.07 -21.84 7.07
CA GLU A 103 6.30 -20.56 7.76
C GLU A 103 7.27 -20.82 8.90
N PRO A 104 8.21 -19.89 9.17
CA PRO A 104 9.08 -20.02 10.33
C PRO A 104 8.26 -19.83 11.61
N ASP A 105 8.57 -20.65 12.60
CA ASP A 105 8.07 -20.53 13.96
C ASP A 105 9.00 -19.64 14.83
N ASP A 106 8.71 -19.52 16.13
CA ASP A 106 9.52 -18.73 17.07
C ASP A 106 10.78 -19.47 17.59
N SER A 107 11.19 -20.55 16.92
CA SER A 107 12.34 -21.36 17.32
C SER A 107 13.64 -20.56 17.37
N LEU A 108 14.37 -20.71 18.45
CA LEU A 108 15.70 -20.13 18.59
C LEU A 108 16.74 -20.77 17.65
N HIS A 109 16.45 -21.93 17.07
CA HIS A 109 17.33 -22.57 16.08
C HIS A 109 17.49 -21.78 14.79
N PHE A 110 16.56 -20.87 14.47
CA PHE A 110 16.73 -19.95 13.34
C PHE A 110 17.78 -18.87 13.59
N HIS A 111 18.23 -18.67 14.82
CA HIS A 111 19.27 -17.70 15.11
C HIS A 111 20.59 -18.11 14.47
N GLY A 112 21.24 -17.20 13.74
CA GLY A 112 22.47 -17.50 13.01
C GLY A 112 23.73 -17.61 13.89
N GLY A 113 23.68 -17.12 15.11
CA GLY A 113 24.80 -17.00 16.05
C GLY A 113 25.12 -15.53 16.38
N TYR A 114 25.92 -15.32 17.43
CA TYR A 114 26.41 -13.99 17.85
C TYR A 114 27.90 -13.85 17.53
N ASP A 115 28.77 -14.17 18.48
CA ASP A 115 30.24 -14.12 18.28
C ASP A 115 30.71 -15.31 17.44
N GLU A 116 30.07 -16.46 17.64
CA GLU A 116 30.32 -17.68 16.88
C GLU A 116 29.06 -18.13 16.15
N PRO A 117 29.18 -18.80 14.99
CA PRO A 117 28.01 -19.31 14.27
C PRO A 117 27.31 -20.40 15.08
N ASP A 118 25.97 -20.35 15.12
CA ASP A 118 25.15 -21.40 15.71
C ASP A 118 25.12 -22.64 14.80
N ASP A 119 25.43 -23.84 15.32
CA ASP A 119 25.59 -25.07 14.55
C ASP A 119 24.30 -25.89 14.38
N HIS A 120 23.16 -25.43 14.92
CA HIS A 120 21.89 -26.13 14.76
C HIS A 120 21.44 -26.10 13.29
N ASP A 121 21.21 -27.28 12.73
CA ASP A 121 20.71 -27.44 11.38
C ASP A 121 19.22 -27.13 11.32
N THR A 122 18.83 -26.17 10.47
CA THR A 122 17.44 -25.73 10.32
C THR A 122 16.67 -26.44 9.20
N ALA A 123 17.26 -27.37 8.46
CA ALA A 123 16.60 -27.98 7.30
C ALA A 123 15.23 -28.62 7.62
N ALA A 124 15.06 -29.18 8.81
CA ALA A 124 13.80 -29.82 9.20
C ALA A 124 12.64 -28.83 9.45
N ILE A 125 12.95 -27.59 9.83
CA ILE A 125 11.98 -26.59 10.29
C ILE A 125 11.89 -25.36 9.37
N ALA A 126 12.92 -25.09 8.56
CA ALA A 126 12.94 -23.92 7.69
C ALA A 126 11.93 -24.05 6.55
N PRO A 127 11.28 -22.95 6.16
CA PRO A 127 10.50 -22.90 4.93
C PRO A 127 11.38 -23.26 3.71
N LYS A 128 10.77 -23.82 2.68
CA LYS A 128 11.46 -24.21 1.43
C LYS A 128 10.95 -23.39 0.28
N SER A 129 11.85 -22.98 -0.58
CA SER A 129 11.50 -22.46 -1.89
C SER A 129 10.95 -23.59 -2.76
N VAL A 130 10.01 -23.26 -3.65
CA VAL A 130 9.39 -24.24 -4.56
C VAL A 130 9.55 -23.75 -5.99
N VAL A 131 10.02 -24.64 -6.87
CA VAL A 131 10.10 -24.39 -8.31
C VAL A 131 8.70 -24.29 -8.90
N VAL A 132 8.44 -23.22 -9.66
CA VAL A 132 7.14 -22.93 -10.27
C VAL A 132 7.30 -22.89 -11.80
N ASP A 133 6.30 -23.40 -12.52
CA ASP A 133 6.11 -23.10 -13.94
C ASP A 133 5.39 -21.75 -14.04
N LEU A 134 6.03 -20.77 -14.65
CA LEU A 134 5.47 -19.43 -14.80
C LEU A 134 4.55 -19.28 -16.03
N THR A 135 4.41 -20.32 -16.84
CA THR A 135 3.49 -20.29 -17.97
C THR A 135 2.05 -20.09 -17.49
N TYR A 136 1.30 -19.24 -18.20
CA TYR A 136 -0.09 -18.95 -17.89
C TYR A 136 -0.81 -18.43 -19.13
N ASP A 137 -2.07 -18.84 -19.31
CA ASP A 137 -2.89 -18.37 -20.42
C ASP A 137 -3.62 -17.06 -20.05
N TRP A 138 -3.01 -15.96 -20.41
CA TRP A 138 -3.60 -14.64 -20.25
C TRP A 138 -4.72 -14.33 -21.26
N GLN A 139 -4.88 -15.15 -22.30
CA GLN A 139 -5.87 -14.94 -23.36
C GLN A 139 -5.72 -13.54 -24.00
N ASP A 140 -6.78 -12.75 -23.96
CA ASP A 140 -6.87 -11.38 -24.48
C ASP A 140 -6.75 -10.32 -23.37
N ASP A 141 -6.11 -10.64 -22.25
CA ASP A 141 -5.92 -9.70 -21.14
C ASP A 141 -5.21 -8.42 -21.60
N THR A 142 -5.72 -7.30 -21.16
CA THR A 142 -5.18 -5.98 -21.50
C THR A 142 -5.29 -5.07 -20.29
N ALA A 143 -4.17 -4.48 -19.88
CA ALA A 143 -4.12 -3.51 -18.80
C ALA A 143 -5.05 -2.33 -19.09
N PRO A 144 -5.89 -1.90 -18.12
CA PRO A 144 -6.84 -0.80 -18.32
C PRO A 144 -6.21 0.53 -18.67
N ARG A 145 -5.01 0.82 -18.13
CA ARG A 145 -4.25 2.07 -18.33
C ARG A 145 -5.09 3.32 -18.10
N THR A 146 -5.84 3.32 -17.01
CA THR A 146 -6.69 4.45 -16.62
C THR A 146 -5.85 5.71 -16.46
N ALA A 147 -6.26 6.79 -17.12
CA ALA A 147 -5.60 8.08 -16.98
C ALA A 147 -5.66 8.57 -15.52
N TRP A 148 -4.57 9.17 -15.03
CA TRP A 148 -4.46 9.63 -13.65
C TRP A 148 -5.62 10.52 -13.18
N GLY A 149 -6.06 11.46 -14.01
CA GLY A 149 -7.20 12.35 -13.69
C GLY A 149 -8.53 11.60 -13.47
N LYS A 150 -8.64 10.37 -13.99
CA LYS A 150 -9.81 9.49 -13.81
C LYS A 150 -9.60 8.40 -12.77
N THR A 151 -8.39 8.30 -12.23
CA THR A 151 -8.06 7.26 -11.25
C THR A 151 -8.72 7.56 -9.90
N VAL A 152 -9.36 6.55 -9.34
CA VAL A 152 -9.87 6.49 -7.96
C VAL A 152 -9.35 5.21 -7.35
N ILE A 153 -8.48 5.34 -6.36
CA ILE A 153 -7.81 4.22 -5.70
C ILE A 153 -8.64 3.73 -4.52
N TYR A 154 -8.72 2.41 -4.36
CA TYR A 154 -9.35 1.74 -3.23
C TYR A 154 -8.32 0.86 -2.56
N GLU A 155 -7.81 1.30 -1.40
CA GLU A 155 -6.84 0.55 -0.60
C GLU A 155 -7.56 -0.55 0.17
N ALA A 156 -7.13 -1.80 0.00
CA ALA A 156 -7.81 -2.94 0.61
C ALA A 156 -6.85 -4.07 1.01
N HIS A 157 -7.21 -4.77 2.08
CA HIS A 157 -6.56 -6.02 2.48
C HIS A 157 -7.27 -7.21 1.84
N VAL A 158 -6.54 -8.13 1.19
CA VAL A 158 -7.12 -9.29 0.48
C VAL A 158 -8.13 -10.04 1.34
N LYS A 159 -7.74 -10.43 2.55
CA LYS A 159 -8.61 -11.17 3.47
C LYS A 159 -9.69 -10.28 4.07
N GLY A 160 -9.32 -9.14 4.61
CA GLY A 160 -10.25 -8.25 5.32
C GLY A 160 -11.39 -7.76 4.47
N LEU A 161 -11.16 -7.49 3.20
CA LEU A 161 -12.18 -7.03 2.26
C LEU A 161 -13.30 -8.07 2.06
N THR A 162 -12.96 -9.37 1.97
CA THR A 162 -13.90 -10.36 1.45
C THR A 162 -14.29 -11.46 2.44
N TYR A 163 -13.59 -11.60 3.56
CA TYR A 163 -13.73 -12.74 4.48
C TYR A 163 -15.15 -12.91 5.05
N ARG A 164 -15.81 -11.82 5.38
CA ARG A 164 -17.19 -11.82 5.92
C ARG A 164 -18.26 -11.49 4.88
N HIS A 165 -17.91 -11.43 3.59
CA HIS A 165 -18.87 -11.04 2.57
C HIS A 165 -19.95 -12.14 2.34
N PRO A 166 -21.24 -11.86 2.62
CA PRO A 166 -22.28 -12.90 2.60
C PRO A 166 -22.59 -13.43 1.20
N GLY A 167 -22.39 -12.63 0.17
CA GLY A 167 -22.63 -12.99 -1.24
C GLY A 167 -21.53 -13.82 -1.89
N LEU A 168 -20.44 -14.11 -1.17
CA LEU A 168 -19.33 -14.93 -1.68
C LEU A 168 -19.46 -16.38 -1.20
N PRO A 169 -19.11 -17.39 -2.03
CA PRO A 169 -18.97 -18.77 -1.57
C PRO A 169 -17.96 -18.88 -0.44
N GLU A 170 -18.31 -19.58 0.62
CA GLU A 170 -17.47 -19.69 1.82
C GLU A 170 -16.02 -20.14 1.55
N PRO A 171 -15.75 -21.14 0.67
CA PRO A 171 -14.38 -21.63 0.44
C PRO A 171 -13.44 -20.60 -0.20
N ILE A 172 -13.95 -19.53 -0.81
CA ILE A 172 -13.12 -18.49 -1.46
C ILE A 172 -13.05 -17.18 -0.66
N ARG A 173 -13.80 -17.05 0.43
CA ARG A 173 -13.80 -15.85 1.26
C ARG A 173 -12.41 -15.60 1.83
N GLY A 174 -11.93 -14.37 1.74
CA GLY A 174 -10.61 -13.97 2.22
C GLY A 174 -9.45 -14.39 1.30
N THR A 175 -9.73 -14.84 0.08
CA THR A 175 -8.71 -15.32 -0.86
C THR A 175 -8.60 -14.46 -2.11
N TYR A 176 -7.53 -14.68 -2.90
CA TYR A 176 -7.36 -14.03 -4.21
C TYR A 176 -8.55 -14.28 -5.15
N LYS A 177 -9.13 -15.49 -5.14
CA LYS A 177 -10.33 -15.81 -5.95
C LYS A 177 -11.51 -14.91 -5.65
N ALA A 178 -11.65 -14.49 -4.40
CA ALA A 178 -12.73 -13.60 -4.00
C ALA A 178 -12.64 -12.23 -4.68
N LEU A 179 -11.43 -11.71 -4.87
CA LEU A 179 -11.20 -10.39 -5.52
C LEU A 179 -11.73 -10.38 -6.96
N GLY A 180 -11.51 -11.46 -7.71
CA GLY A 180 -11.98 -11.62 -9.09
C GLY A 180 -13.41 -12.14 -9.22
N HIS A 181 -14.09 -12.41 -8.11
CA HIS A 181 -15.46 -12.94 -8.14
C HIS A 181 -16.45 -11.87 -8.66
N PRO A 182 -17.44 -12.23 -9.50
CA PRO A 182 -18.41 -11.29 -10.07
C PRO A 182 -19.09 -10.38 -9.06
N VAL A 183 -19.38 -10.88 -7.85
CA VAL A 183 -19.99 -10.09 -6.76
C VAL A 183 -19.10 -8.93 -6.33
N MET A 184 -17.80 -9.17 -6.12
CA MET A 184 -16.84 -8.12 -5.75
C MET A 184 -16.60 -7.15 -6.89
N ILE A 185 -16.45 -7.65 -8.10
CA ILE A 185 -16.31 -6.80 -9.29
C ILE A 185 -17.53 -5.89 -9.47
N ALA A 186 -18.74 -6.41 -9.31
CA ALA A 186 -19.96 -5.61 -9.41
C ALA A 186 -20.00 -4.51 -8.33
N TYR A 187 -19.55 -4.84 -7.11
CA TYR A 187 -19.46 -3.87 -6.02
C TYR A 187 -18.46 -2.74 -6.33
N LEU A 188 -17.23 -3.07 -6.72
CA LEU A 188 -16.19 -2.08 -7.05
C LEU A 188 -16.62 -1.18 -8.23
N LYS A 189 -17.29 -1.75 -9.24
CA LYS A 189 -17.84 -0.98 -10.37
C LYS A 189 -19.00 -0.06 -9.94
N ARG A 190 -19.92 -0.55 -9.08
CA ARG A 190 -20.99 0.29 -8.53
C ARG A 190 -20.42 1.47 -7.77
N LEU A 191 -19.37 1.25 -6.98
CA LEU A 191 -18.69 2.29 -6.24
C LEU A 191 -17.97 3.29 -7.16
N GLY A 192 -17.52 2.85 -8.34
CA GLY A 192 -16.80 3.67 -9.31
C GLY A 192 -15.28 3.61 -9.17
N ILE A 193 -14.76 2.58 -8.50
CA ILE A 193 -13.33 2.35 -8.31
C ILE A 193 -12.68 1.99 -9.65
N THR A 194 -11.51 2.57 -9.92
CA THR A 194 -10.73 2.32 -11.13
C THR A 194 -9.39 1.62 -10.85
N ALA A 195 -8.93 1.64 -9.61
CA ALA A 195 -7.69 0.95 -9.20
C ALA A 195 -7.87 0.34 -7.80
N LEU A 196 -7.64 -0.95 -7.70
CA LEU A 196 -7.60 -1.69 -6.43
C LEU A 196 -6.15 -1.74 -5.96
N GLU A 197 -5.82 -1.01 -4.89
CA GLU A 197 -4.53 -1.06 -4.22
C GLU A 197 -4.57 -2.12 -3.11
N LEU A 198 -3.81 -3.17 -3.27
CA LEU A 198 -3.75 -4.28 -2.32
C LEU A 198 -2.60 -4.08 -1.34
N MET A 199 -2.91 -4.10 -0.05
CA MET A 199 -1.91 -4.27 1.00
C MET A 199 -1.05 -5.50 0.71
N PRO A 200 0.15 -5.66 1.33
CA PRO A 200 1.15 -6.62 0.89
C PRO A 200 0.61 -8.01 0.61
N VAL A 201 0.82 -8.50 -0.60
CA VAL A 201 0.45 -9.86 -1.06
C VAL A 201 1.66 -10.79 -1.11
N ALA A 202 2.88 -10.26 -0.99
CA ALA A 202 4.09 -11.06 -0.93
C ALA A 202 4.10 -11.97 0.32
N HIS A 203 4.82 -13.08 0.26
CA HIS A 203 4.93 -14.01 1.37
C HIS A 203 5.63 -13.34 2.56
N PHE A 204 4.96 -13.31 3.71
CA PHE A 204 5.42 -12.65 4.92
C PHE A 204 5.36 -13.58 6.14
N GLY A 205 6.16 -13.28 7.14
CA GLY A 205 6.22 -14.01 8.40
C GLY A 205 5.46 -13.35 9.53
N ASN A 206 5.37 -14.06 10.65
CA ASN A 206 4.93 -13.49 11.92
C ASN A 206 6.18 -13.20 12.77
N GLU A 207 6.17 -12.06 13.42
CA GLU A 207 7.19 -11.71 14.42
C GLU A 207 7.12 -12.69 15.60
N GLN A 208 8.28 -13.09 16.14
CA GLN A 208 8.33 -14.00 17.30
C GLN A 208 7.49 -13.49 18.48
N ARG A 209 7.47 -12.20 18.72
CA ARG A 209 6.65 -11.59 19.77
C ARG A 209 5.17 -11.89 19.57
N LEU A 210 4.66 -11.70 18.36
CA LEU A 210 3.25 -11.98 18.04
C LEU A 210 2.92 -13.46 18.22
N GLN A 211 3.79 -14.36 17.75
CA GLN A 211 3.59 -15.79 17.90
C GLN A 211 3.49 -16.22 19.38
N ARG A 212 4.37 -15.70 20.25
CA ARG A 212 4.34 -15.94 21.70
C ARG A 212 3.08 -15.42 22.39
N MET A 213 2.45 -14.39 21.82
CA MET A 213 1.21 -13.82 22.32
C MET A 213 -0.05 -14.47 21.70
N GLY A 214 0.11 -15.41 20.77
CA GLY A 214 -0.99 -16.01 20.03
C GLY A 214 -1.62 -15.06 19.00
N LEU A 215 -0.92 -14.00 18.64
CA LEU A 215 -1.28 -13.05 17.58
C LEU A 215 -0.59 -13.42 16.26
N ARG A 216 -1.02 -12.78 15.18
CA ARG A 216 -0.42 -12.94 13.84
C ARG A 216 -0.26 -11.57 13.18
N ASN A 217 0.80 -11.42 12.39
CA ASN A 217 0.88 -10.29 11.48
C ASN A 217 -0.26 -10.39 10.47
N TYR A 218 -1.04 -9.33 10.36
CA TYR A 218 -2.21 -9.25 9.49
C TYR A 218 -1.92 -8.37 8.26
N TRP A 219 -1.25 -7.24 8.44
CA TRP A 219 -1.01 -6.31 7.33
C TRP A 219 -0.04 -6.83 6.28
N GLY A 220 0.96 -7.63 6.66
CA GLY A 220 1.93 -8.19 5.73
C GLY A 220 3.23 -7.41 5.58
N TYR A 221 3.47 -6.36 6.35
CA TYR A 221 4.72 -5.59 6.31
C TYR A 221 5.88 -6.28 7.05
N ASN A 222 6.05 -7.56 6.79
CA ASN A 222 7.13 -8.38 7.34
C ASN A 222 7.60 -9.43 6.31
N PRO A 223 8.19 -9.00 5.17
CA PRO A 223 8.40 -9.85 4.00
C PRO A 223 9.47 -10.92 4.22
N LEU A 224 9.14 -12.16 3.85
CA LEU A 224 10.04 -13.32 3.80
C LEU A 224 10.54 -13.58 2.38
N ALA A 225 9.64 -13.55 1.39
CA ALA A 225 9.93 -13.82 -0.01
C ALA A 225 9.15 -12.84 -0.89
N MET A 226 9.83 -11.83 -1.42
CA MET A 226 9.21 -10.69 -2.09
C MET A 226 8.66 -11.01 -3.49
N PHE A 227 9.07 -12.14 -4.10
CA PHE A 227 8.55 -12.62 -5.38
C PHE A 227 7.44 -13.66 -5.23
N ALA A 228 7.21 -14.21 -4.05
CA ALA A 228 6.21 -15.24 -3.82
C ALA A 228 4.93 -14.65 -3.26
N LEU A 229 3.78 -15.10 -3.76
CA LEU A 229 2.50 -14.76 -3.18
C LEU A 229 2.32 -15.43 -1.82
N SER A 230 1.69 -14.71 -0.89
CA SER A 230 1.35 -15.27 0.42
C SER A 230 0.33 -16.40 0.26
N PRO A 231 0.65 -17.64 0.69
CA PRO A 231 -0.27 -18.76 0.63
C PRO A 231 -1.48 -18.58 1.55
N ARG A 232 -1.42 -17.67 2.51
CA ARG A 232 -2.53 -17.36 3.44
C ARG A 232 -3.78 -16.82 2.76
N TYR A 233 -3.62 -16.26 1.55
CA TYR A 233 -4.70 -15.67 0.76
C TYR A 233 -5.11 -16.53 -0.43
N ALA A 234 -4.65 -17.78 -0.51
CA ALA A 234 -5.06 -18.72 -1.54
C ALA A 234 -6.12 -19.69 -1.00
N SER A 235 -7.06 -20.09 -1.84
CA SER A 235 -8.01 -21.18 -1.52
C SER A 235 -7.31 -22.54 -1.52
N ALA A 236 -6.23 -22.66 -2.33
CA ALA A 236 -5.30 -23.77 -2.35
C ALA A 236 -3.88 -23.18 -2.44
N PRO A 237 -3.03 -23.32 -1.38
CA PRO A 237 -1.73 -22.67 -1.29
C PRO A 237 -0.82 -22.88 -2.50
N GLU A 238 -0.84 -24.09 -3.07
CA GLU A 238 -0.07 -24.47 -4.27
C GLU A 238 -0.54 -23.75 -5.55
N HIS A 239 -1.72 -23.15 -5.55
CA HIS A 239 -2.30 -22.41 -6.67
C HIS A 239 -2.35 -20.90 -6.46
N ALA A 240 -1.67 -20.36 -5.43
CA ALA A 240 -1.71 -18.95 -5.09
C ALA A 240 -1.42 -18.02 -6.29
N LEU A 241 -0.42 -18.38 -7.11
CA LEU A 241 -0.02 -17.60 -8.28
C LEU A 241 -1.14 -17.57 -9.35
N ASP A 242 -1.76 -18.71 -9.63
CA ASP A 242 -2.82 -18.78 -10.64
C ASP A 242 -4.10 -18.09 -10.14
N GLU A 243 -4.46 -18.27 -8.86
CA GLU A 243 -5.61 -17.59 -8.27
C GLU A 243 -5.47 -16.07 -8.32
N PHE A 244 -4.26 -15.57 -8.08
CA PHE A 244 -3.98 -14.13 -8.17
C PHE A 244 -4.06 -13.64 -9.62
N ARG A 245 -3.45 -14.36 -10.57
CA ARG A 245 -3.51 -14.02 -12.01
C ARG A 245 -4.94 -14.05 -12.55
N ASP A 246 -5.75 -15.03 -12.14
CA ASP A 246 -7.17 -15.09 -12.47
C ASP A 246 -7.95 -13.87 -11.96
N ALA A 247 -7.64 -13.43 -10.72
CA ALA A 247 -8.24 -12.23 -10.15
C ALA A 247 -7.84 -10.95 -10.92
N VAL A 248 -6.56 -10.78 -11.24
CA VAL A 248 -6.07 -9.65 -12.03
C VAL A 248 -6.75 -9.61 -13.40
N LYS A 249 -6.78 -10.74 -14.11
CA LYS A 249 -7.46 -10.86 -15.41
C LYS A 249 -8.95 -10.49 -15.35
N ALA A 250 -9.65 -10.92 -14.29
CA ALA A 250 -11.05 -10.58 -14.09
C ALA A 250 -11.27 -9.08 -13.78
N LEU A 251 -10.39 -8.47 -12.98
CA LEU A 251 -10.40 -7.05 -12.68
C LEU A 251 -10.10 -6.20 -13.91
N HIS A 252 -9.08 -6.55 -14.71
CA HIS A 252 -8.77 -5.90 -15.98
C HIS A 252 -9.95 -5.91 -16.95
N LYS A 253 -10.61 -7.05 -17.10
CA LYS A 253 -11.83 -7.16 -17.90
C LYS A 253 -12.95 -6.23 -17.45
N ALA A 254 -12.96 -5.88 -16.17
CA ALA A 254 -13.90 -4.92 -15.59
C ALA A 254 -13.43 -3.45 -15.71
N GLY A 255 -12.23 -3.20 -16.21
CA GLY A 255 -11.60 -1.88 -16.30
C GLY A 255 -10.99 -1.40 -14.98
N ILE A 256 -10.63 -2.32 -14.08
CA ILE A 256 -10.04 -2.01 -12.76
C ILE A 256 -8.56 -2.42 -12.78
N GLU A 257 -7.69 -1.47 -12.52
CA GLU A 257 -6.25 -1.68 -12.34
C GLU A 257 -5.96 -2.35 -10.99
N VAL A 258 -4.83 -3.06 -10.91
CA VAL A 258 -4.32 -3.63 -9.66
C VAL A 258 -2.98 -2.99 -9.32
N ILE A 259 -2.91 -2.37 -8.15
CA ILE A 259 -1.69 -1.77 -7.60
C ILE A 259 -1.28 -2.60 -6.39
N LEU A 260 0.00 -2.93 -6.28
CA LEU A 260 0.51 -3.67 -5.14
C LEU A 260 1.28 -2.77 -4.18
N ASP A 261 0.98 -2.89 -2.90
CA ASP A 261 1.82 -2.36 -1.84
C ASP A 261 3.02 -3.29 -1.66
N VAL A 262 4.22 -2.78 -1.94
CA VAL A 262 5.46 -3.55 -1.94
C VAL A 262 6.41 -3.08 -0.85
N VAL A 263 6.94 -4.03 -0.10
CA VAL A 263 7.85 -3.79 1.01
C VAL A 263 9.26 -4.15 0.56
N LEU A 264 9.97 -3.21 -0.06
CA LEU A 264 11.37 -3.38 -0.50
C LEU A 264 12.38 -2.77 0.46
N ASN A 265 11.92 -2.19 1.57
CA ASN A 265 12.76 -1.42 2.48
C ASN A 265 13.39 -2.23 3.61
N HIS A 266 12.80 -3.36 4.00
CA HIS A 266 13.30 -4.25 5.06
C HIS A 266 12.89 -5.71 4.81
N SER A 267 13.34 -6.61 5.66
CA SER A 267 12.96 -8.02 5.64
C SER A 267 12.49 -8.51 7.01
N ALA A 268 11.83 -9.67 7.03
CA ALA A 268 11.37 -10.35 8.23
C ALA A 268 12.51 -10.85 9.14
N GLU A 269 13.75 -10.68 8.74
CA GLU A 269 14.92 -11.07 9.56
C GLU A 269 15.18 -10.09 10.72
N LEU A 270 14.47 -8.94 10.77
CA LEU A 270 14.46 -7.96 11.87
C LEU A 270 15.89 -7.50 12.28
N ASP A 271 16.18 -7.41 13.59
CA ASP A 271 17.48 -6.99 14.10
C ASP A 271 18.49 -8.17 14.20
N LEU A 272 19.70 -7.89 14.68
CA LEU A 272 20.77 -8.88 14.84
C LEU A 272 20.42 -10.07 15.73
N HIS A 273 19.50 -9.89 16.67
CA HIS A 273 19.11 -10.87 17.66
C HIS A 273 17.95 -11.76 17.20
N CYS A 274 17.52 -11.53 15.96
CA CYS A 274 16.40 -12.25 15.37
C CYS A 274 16.88 -13.35 14.41
N GLN A 275 15.94 -13.93 13.71
CA GLN A 275 16.11 -15.16 12.94
C GLN A 275 16.83 -14.91 11.60
N THR A 276 17.48 -15.94 11.07
CA THR A 276 18.12 -15.96 9.75
C THR A 276 17.33 -16.89 8.84
N PHE A 277 16.74 -16.33 7.78
CA PHE A 277 15.88 -17.07 6.85
C PHE A 277 16.35 -17.04 5.41
N SER A 278 17.02 -15.97 4.97
CA SER A 278 17.34 -15.70 3.58
C SER A 278 18.51 -14.74 3.45
N LEU A 279 18.25 -13.45 3.20
CA LEU A 279 19.23 -12.43 2.82
C LEU A 279 20.44 -12.34 3.76
N ARG A 280 20.21 -12.41 5.08
CA ARG A 280 21.25 -12.36 6.11
C ARG A 280 22.27 -13.48 5.95
N GLY A 281 21.78 -14.69 5.70
CA GLY A 281 22.65 -15.86 5.52
C GLY A 281 23.27 -15.94 4.13
N ILE A 282 22.64 -15.32 3.13
CA ILE A 282 23.11 -15.33 1.74
C ILE A 282 24.25 -14.35 1.53
N ASP A 283 24.07 -13.08 1.94
CA ASP A 283 25.11 -12.06 1.92
C ASP A 283 24.70 -10.82 2.72
N ASN A 284 24.77 -10.90 4.03
CA ASN A 284 24.33 -9.85 4.93
C ASN A 284 24.92 -8.47 4.56
N ARG A 285 26.21 -8.42 4.23
CA ARG A 285 26.93 -7.20 3.94
C ARG A 285 26.46 -6.48 2.67
N SER A 286 26.04 -7.24 1.66
CA SER A 286 25.55 -6.66 0.39
C SER A 286 24.10 -6.23 0.48
N TYR A 287 23.24 -7.03 1.14
CA TYR A 287 21.80 -6.78 1.18
C TYR A 287 21.36 -5.68 2.14
N TYR A 288 22.11 -5.44 3.23
CA TYR A 288 21.68 -4.51 4.28
C TYR A 288 22.58 -3.30 4.42
N TRP A 289 22.00 -2.18 4.82
CA TRP A 289 22.72 -1.04 5.34
C TRP A 289 23.26 -1.36 6.74
N LEU A 290 24.58 -1.28 6.91
CA LEU A 290 25.27 -1.58 8.15
C LEU A 290 25.95 -0.33 8.72
N ARG A 291 26.04 -0.27 10.04
CA ARG A 291 26.88 0.66 10.78
C ARG A 291 28.33 0.14 10.81
N GLU A 292 29.22 0.97 11.31
CA GLU A 292 30.65 0.63 11.41
C GLU A 292 30.94 -0.57 12.30
N ASP A 293 30.06 -0.86 13.29
CA ASP A 293 30.14 -2.01 14.20
C ASP A 293 29.52 -3.30 13.63
N GLY A 294 29.03 -3.25 12.39
CA GLY A 294 28.39 -4.38 11.72
C GLY A 294 26.91 -4.60 12.07
N ASP A 295 26.33 -3.74 12.93
CA ASP A 295 24.91 -3.74 13.21
C ASP A 295 24.11 -3.01 12.10
N TYR A 296 22.79 -3.19 12.08
CA TYR A 296 21.95 -2.63 11.04
C TYR A 296 21.67 -1.13 11.23
N GLN A 297 21.67 -0.38 10.13
CA GLN A 297 20.91 0.85 10.07
C GLN A 297 19.41 0.51 10.13
N ASN A 298 18.71 1.13 11.06
CA ASN A 298 17.28 0.87 11.28
C ASN A 298 16.44 2.10 10.91
N TRP A 299 16.47 2.52 9.65
CA TRP A 299 15.66 3.64 9.15
C TRP A 299 14.20 3.25 8.93
N THR A 300 13.88 1.97 9.03
CA THR A 300 12.54 1.43 8.81
C THR A 300 11.73 1.25 10.10
N GLY A 301 12.39 1.21 11.25
CA GLY A 301 11.75 0.84 12.52
C GLY A 301 11.55 -0.67 12.71
N CYS A 302 11.87 -1.47 11.68
CA CYS A 302 11.67 -2.93 11.68
C CYS A 302 12.95 -3.71 11.99
N GLY A 303 14.02 -3.05 12.44
CA GLY A 303 15.27 -3.68 12.86
C GLY A 303 16.36 -3.72 11.80
N ASN A 304 16.02 -3.65 10.52
CA ASN A 304 16.99 -3.61 9.41
C ASN A 304 16.53 -2.66 8.29
N THR A 305 17.44 -2.33 7.40
CA THR A 305 17.14 -1.58 6.17
C THR A 305 17.90 -2.20 5.00
N LEU A 306 17.22 -2.51 3.91
CA LEU A 306 17.84 -3.04 2.69
C LEU A 306 18.67 -1.96 1.99
N ASN A 307 19.83 -2.35 1.47
CA ASN A 307 20.74 -1.47 0.75
C ASN A 307 20.36 -1.38 -0.74
N LEU A 308 19.34 -0.62 -1.04
CA LEU A 308 18.84 -0.39 -2.41
C LEU A 308 19.75 0.57 -3.23
N SER A 309 20.98 0.84 -2.77
CA SER A 309 22.02 1.49 -3.55
C SER A 309 23.12 0.53 -4.04
N HIS A 310 23.16 -0.70 -3.50
CA HIS A 310 24.08 -1.74 -3.95
C HIS A 310 23.64 -2.33 -5.30
N PRO A 311 24.51 -2.39 -6.33
CA PRO A 311 24.09 -2.82 -7.68
C PRO A 311 23.36 -4.16 -7.75
N GLY A 312 23.84 -5.16 -7.00
CA GLY A 312 23.18 -6.49 -6.94
C GLY A 312 21.81 -6.46 -6.29
N VAL A 313 21.59 -5.58 -5.29
CA VAL A 313 20.30 -5.41 -4.61
C VAL A 313 19.35 -4.56 -5.44
N VAL A 314 19.85 -3.58 -6.18
CA VAL A 314 19.07 -2.84 -7.19
C VAL A 314 18.54 -3.79 -8.26
N GLU A 315 19.38 -4.69 -8.78
CA GLU A 315 18.95 -5.68 -9.77
C GLU A 315 17.93 -6.67 -9.18
N TYR A 316 18.11 -7.13 -7.94
CA TYR A 316 17.13 -7.93 -7.20
C TYR A 316 15.78 -7.23 -7.12
N ALA A 317 15.75 -5.96 -6.68
CA ALA A 317 14.52 -5.17 -6.57
C ALA A 317 13.86 -4.94 -7.94
N ARG A 318 14.66 -4.61 -8.97
CA ARG A 318 14.17 -4.43 -10.34
C ARG A 318 13.53 -5.70 -10.88
N GLN A 319 14.15 -6.86 -10.71
CA GLN A 319 13.58 -8.15 -11.14
C GLN A 319 12.32 -8.51 -10.35
N CYS A 320 12.26 -8.18 -9.06
CA CYS A 320 11.04 -8.35 -8.26
C CYS A 320 9.86 -7.59 -8.86
N LEU A 321 10.05 -6.31 -9.13
CA LEU A 321 9.01 -5.47 -9.72
C LEU A 321 8.64 -5.93 -11.14
N ARG A 322 9.62 -6.35 -11.94
CA ARG A 322 9.38 -6.94 -13.26
C ARG A 322 8.55 -8.23 -13.20
N PHE A 323 8.80 -9.10 -12.22
CA PHE A 323 7.98 -10.28 -11.99
C PHE A 323 6.51 -9.92 -11.78
N TRP A 324 6.23 -8.96 -10.93
CA TRP A 324 4.85 -8.54 -10.66
C TRP A 324 4.16 -7.96 -11.90
N VAL A 325 4.90 -7.24 -12.76
CA VAL A 325 4.32 -6.68 -14.00
C VAL A 325 4.26 -7.71 -15.11
N ASP A 326 5.37 -8.40 -15.41
CA ASP A 326 5.47 -9.28 -16.57
C ASP A 326 4.76 -10.63 -16.39
N VAL A 327 4.71 -11.14 -15.15
CA VAL A 327 4.14 -12.45 -14.84
C VAL A 327 2.77 -12.34 -14.19
N CYS A 328 2.53 -11.31 -13.41
CA CYS A 328 1.27 -11.13 -12.69
C CYS A 328 0.38 -10.01 -13.27
N HIS A 329 0.86 -9.28 -14.28
CA HIS A 329 0.15 -8.20 -14.98
C HIS A 329 -0.37 -7.07 -14.05
N VAL A 330 0.33 -6.76 -12.95
CA VAL A 330 -0.05 -5.63 -12.10
C VAL A 330 0.23 -4.29 -12.78
N ASP A 331 -0.57 -3.27 -12.47
CA ASP A 331 -0.57 -1.97 -13.16
C ASP A 331 0.25 -0.91 -12.43
N GLY A 332 0.73 -1.21 -11.24
CA GLY A 332 1.53 -0.27 -10.47
C GLY A 332 1.90 -0.75 -9.08
N PHE A 333 2.60 0.11 -8.37
CA PHE A 333 3.11 -0.15 -7.04
C PHE A 333 2.92 1.04 -6.11
N ARG A 334 2.59 0.76 -4.85
CA ARG A 334 2.80 1.64 -3.71
C ARG A 334 4.01 1.13 -2.95
N PHE A 335 5.01 1.95 -2.77
CA PHE A 335 6.25 1.60 -2.07
C PHE A 335 6.17 2.03 -0.62
N ASP A 336 6.18 1.04 0.26
CA ASP A 336 6.27 1.22 1.71
C ASP A 336 7.60 1.88 2.07
N LEU A 337 7.58 2.89 2.96
CA LEU A 337 8.76 3.66 3.40
C LEU A 337 9.70 4.01 2.23
N ALA A 338 9.15 4.58 1.18
CA ALA A 338 9.82 4.77 -0.10
C ALA A 338 11.12 5.61 -0.06
N PRO A 339 11.40 6.51 0.91
CA PRO A 339 12.70 7.18 0.99
C PRO A 339 13.89 6.23 1.08
N VAL A 340 13.70 4.99 1.59
CA VAL A 340 14.75 3.96 1.60
C VAL A 340 15.29 3.68 0.19
N MET A 341 14.45 3.78 -0.86
CA MET A 341 14.83 3.59 -2.26
C MET A 341 15.83 4.65 -2.73
N GLY A 342 15.79 5.84 -2.12
CA GLY A 342 16.64 6.99 -2.45
C GLY A 342 17.87 7.15 -1.54
N ARG A 343 18.07 6.29 -0.54
CA ARG A 343 19.18 6.43 0.40
C ARG A 343 20.52 5.98 -0.19
N THR A 344 21.60 6.84 -0.02
CA THR A 344 22.95 6.62 -0.58
C THR A 344 24.12 7.14 0.32
N PRO A 345 24.15 7.17 1.67
CA PRO A 345 23.13 6.90 2.67
C PRO A 345 22.10 8.03 2.86
N GLY A 346 22.41 9.28 2.50
CA GLY A 346 21.45 10.38 2.46
C GLY A 346 20.49 10.22 1.28
N TYR A 347 19.27 10.77 1.39
CA TYR A 347 18.26 10.68 0.33
C TYR A 347 18.70 11.45 -0.93
N ARG A 348 18.53 10.84 -2.11
CA ARG A 348 18.80 11.44 -3.43
C ARG A 348 17.74 11.02 -4.44
N GLN A 349 17.27 11.98 -5.24
CA GLN A 349 16.31 11.71 -6.34
C GLN A 349 16.95 10.95 -7.52
N ASP A 350 18.26 10.95 -7.64
CA ASP A 350 19.05 10.24 -8.65
C ASP A 350 19.72 8.98 -8.10
N ALA A 351 19.14 8.40 -7.04
CA ALA A 351 19.63 7.15 -6.47
C ALA A 351 19.54 5.99 -7.47
N PRO A 352 20.41 4.97 -7.35
CA PRO A 352 20.49 3.88 -8.33
C PRO A 352 19.18 3.18 -8.64
N LEU A 353 18.34 2.92 -7.65
CA LEU A 353 17.06 2.26 -7.89
C LEU A 353 16.08 3.16 -8.64
N PHE A 354 16.02 4.46 -8.35
CA PHE A 354 15.18 5.40 -9.10
C PHE A 354 15.58 5.47 -10.57
N ASN A 355 16.88 5.50 -10.86
CA ASN A 355 17.38 5.45 -12.23
C ASN A 355 17.03 4.13 -12.91
N ALA A 356 17.19 3.01 -12.21
CA ALA A 356 16.83 1.69 -12.75
C ALA A 356 15.33 1.58 -13.10
N LEU A 357 14.45 2.18 -12.30
CA LEU A 357 13.01 2.22 -12.59
C LEU A 357 12.70 3.13 -13.78
N HIS A 358 13.38 4.27 -13.88
CA HIS A 358 13.22 5.21 -15.00
C HIS A 358 13.64 4.59 -16.33
N ASP A 359 14.78 3.91 -16.34
CA ASP A 359 15.40 3.34 -17.55
C ASP A 359 14.76 2.00 -17.98
N ASP A 360 14.04 1.34 -17.08
CA ASP A 360 13.37 0.07 -17.40
C ASP A 360 12.15 0.30 -18.29
N PRO A 361 12.10 -0.31 -19.50
CA PRO A 361 11.05 -0.05 -20.49
C PRO A 361 9.65 -0.51 -20.06
N VAL A 362 9.54 -1.34 -19.04
CA VAL A 362 8.26 -1.80 -18.48
C VAL A 362 7.91 -1.02 -17.22
N LEU A 363 8.81 -0.94 -16.26
CA LEU A 363 8.56 -0.30 -14.96
C LEU A 363 8.32 1.21 -15.10
N SER A 364 8.88 1.86 -16.12
CA SER A 364 8.62 3.27 -16.42
C SER A 364 7.18 3.53 -16.94
N THR A 365 6.41 2.49 -17.27
CA THR A 365 5.04 2.61 -17.84
C THR A 365 3.92 2.38 -16.84
N VAL A 366 4.21 1.85 -15.66
CA VAL A 366 3.22 1.55 -14.62
C VAL A 366 3.09 2.69 -13.61
N LYS A 367 2.03 2.67 -12.81
CA LYS A 367 1.82 3.67 -11.75
C LYS A 367 2.80 3.43 -10.60
N LEU A 368 3.54 4.47 -10.22
CA LEU A 368 4.49 4.44 -9.10
C LEU A 368 4.02 5.42 -8.03
N ILE A 369 3.72 4.91 -6.84
CA ILE A 369 3.24 5.69 -5.70
C ILE A 369 4.20 5.49 -4.54
N ALA A 370 4.66 6.58 -3.94
CA ALA A 370 5.54 6.55 -2.79
C ALA A 370 4.76 6.82 -1.50
N GLU A 371 5.05 6.06 -0.45
CA GLU A 371 4.91 6.55 0.91
C GLU A 371 6.14 7.40 1.22
N PRO A 372 6.02 8.74 1.28
CA PRO A 372 7.20 9.61 1.16
C PRO A 372 7.89 9.92 2.49
N TRP A 373 7.91 8.97 3.42
CA TRP A 373 8.62 9.08 4.70
C TRP A 373 9.21 7.76 5.16
N ASP A 374 10.30 7.86 5.93
CA ASP A 374 10.83 6.82 6.79
C ASP A 374 11.23 7.43 8.15
N ILE A 375 11.65 6.63 9.12
CA ILE A 375 11.95 7.14 10.47
C ILE A 375 13.40 7.61 10.66
N GLY A 376 14.25 7.49 9.64
CA GLY A 376 15.64 7.91 9.69
C GLY A 376 15.82 9.43 9.56
N GLU A 377 16.99 9.92 9.89
CA GLU A 377 17.34 11.31 9.66
C GLU A 377 17.19 11.67 8.18
N GLY A 378 16.51 12.80 7.88
CA GLY A 378 16.18 13.22 6.54
C GLY A 378 15.20 12.29 5.81
N GLY A 379 14.45 11.47 6.54
CA GLY A 379 13.52 10.49 5.96
C GLY A 379 12.19 11.06 5.47
N TYR A 380 11.79 12.26 5.91
CA TYR A 380 10.57 12.90 5.43
C TYR A 380 10.81 13.60 4.09
N GLN A 381 10.25 13.07 3.01
CA GLN A 381 10.55 13.46 1.62
C GLN A 381 9.32 13.83 0.80
N VAL A 382 8.24 14.26 1.46
CA VAL A 382 7.02 14.75 0.76
C VAL A 382 7.36 15.88 -0.20
N GLY A 383 6.98 15.73 -1.46
CA GLY A 383 7.30 16.66 -2.54
C GLY A 383 8.67 16.44 -3.20
N ASN A 384 9.50 15.54 -2.70
CA ASN A 384 10.90 15.38 -3.14
C ASN A 384 11.16 14.10 -3.95
N PHE A 385 10.16 13.35 -4.34
CA PHE A 385 10.36 12.17 -5.21
C PHE A 385 10.57 12.57 -6.67
N PRO A 386 11.21 11.70 -7.49
CA PRO A 386 11.30 11.91 -8.92
C PRO A 386 9.93 12.17 -9.57
N PRO A 387 9.83 12.99 -10.63
CA PRO A 387 8.53 13.42 -11.21
C PRO A 387 7.61 12.29 -11.69
N VAL A 388 8.15 11.10 -11.93
CA VAL A 388 7.37 9.91 -12.32
C VAL A 388 6.51 9.36 -11.17
N PHE A 389 6.89 9.64 -9.91
CA PHE A 389 6.16 9.19 -8.73
C PHE A 389 4.98 10.10 -8.40
N SER A 390 3.88 9.49 -7.96
CA SER A 390 2.88 10.11 -7.11
C SER A 390 3.19 9.80 -5.65
N GLU A 391 2.70 10.61 -4.72
CA GLU A 391 3.05 10.49 -3.30
C GLU A 391 1.79 10.54 -2.43
N TRP A 392 1.72 9.69 -1.42
CA TRP A 392 0.74 9.85 -0.35
C TRP A 392 0.92 11.22 0.30
N ASN A 393 -0.18 11.97 0.42
CA ASN A 393 -0.15 13.35 0.90
C ASN A 393 -0.71 13.45 2.32
N ASP A 394 0.17 13.39 3.31
CA ASP A 394 -0.18 13.59 4.72
C ASP A 394 -0.62 15.02 5.03
N HIS A 395 -0.10 16.02 4.30
CA HIS A 395 -0.58 17.41 4.42
C HIS A 395 -2.06 17.52 4.06
N PHE A 396 -2.52 16.80 3.02
CA PHE A 396 -3.95 16.77 2.68
C PHE A 396 -4.76 16.09 3.80
N ARG A 397 -4.34 14.90 4.25
CA ARG A 397 -4.99 14.14 5.31
C ARG A 397 -5.19 15.00 6.55
N ASP A 398 -4.11 15.55 7.06
CA ASP A 398 -4.12 16.29 8.32
C ASP A 398 -4.89 17.60 8.19
N ALA A 399 -4.74 18.32 7.07
CA ALA A 399 -5.48 19.56 6.82
C ALA A 399 -6.99 19.33 6.74
N MET A 400 -7.45 18.29 6.04
CA MET A 400 -8.89 18.00 5.93
C MET A 400 -9.49 17.60 7.28
N ARG A 401 -8.78 16.76 8.06
CA ARG A 401 -9.22 16.42 9.41
C ARG A 401 -9.25 17.65 10.33
N ARG A 402 -8.22 18.49 10.31
CA ARG A 402 -8.17 19.73 11.11
C ARG A 402 -9.25 20.71 10.70
N PHE A 403 -9.54 20.86 9.41
CA PHE A 403 -10.56 21.77 8.92
C PHE A 403 -11.97 21.39 9.41
N TRP A 404 -12.31 20.10 9.31
CA TRP A 404 -13.63 19.60 9.64
C TRP A 404 -13.82 19.18 11.10
N LEU A 405 -12.79 18.66 11.76
CA LEU A 405 -12.91 18.03 13.07
C LEU A 405 -12.34 18.90 14.21
N GLU A 406 -11.22 19.59 13.98
CA GLU A 406 -10.60 20.47 15.00
C GLU A 406 -10.97 21.94 14.83
N GLU A 407 -11.52 22.30 13.68
CA GLU A 407 -11.87 23.68 13.33
C GLU A 407 -10.69 24.67 13.44
N SER A 408 -9.48 24.22 13.18
CA SER A 408 -8.23 24.91 13.44
C SER A 408 -7.45 25.37 12.21
N LEU A 409 -8.01 25.18 10.99
CA LEU A 409 -7.32 25.49 9.73
C LEU A 409 -7.90 26.74 9.06
N SER A 410 -7.04 27.56 8.42
CA SER A 410 -7.46 28.70 7.61
C SER A 410 -8.11 28.27 6.28
N LEU A 411 -8.88 29.17 5.66
CA LEU A 411 -9.42 28.93 4.31
C LEU A 411 -8.30 28.82 3.27
N GLY A 412 -7.21 29.59 3.44
CA GLY A 412 -6.06 29.56 2.54
C GLY A 412 -5.36 28.19 2.56
N ASP A 413 -5.09 27.66 3.75
CA ASP A 413 -4.48 26.33 3.89
C ASP A 413 -5.39 25.24 3.34
N PHE A 414 -6.69 25.31 3.63
CA PHE A 414 -7.68 24.40 3.06
C PHE A 414 -7.66 24.41 1.53
N ALA A 415 -7.73 25.60 0.94
CA ALA A 415 -7.77 25.75 -0.52
C ALA A 415 -6.51 25.22 -1.20
N GLN A 416 -5.33 25.44 -0.61
CA GLN A 416 -4.08 24.87 -1.12
C GLN A 416 -4.13 23.34 -1.18
N ARG A 417 -4.61 22.70 -0.12
CA ARG A 417 -4.75 21.22 -0.10
C ARG A 417 -5.81 20.73 -1.07
N PHE A 418 -6.96 21.41 -1.12
CA PHE A 418 -8.06 21.10 -2.04
C PHE A 418 -7.64 21.24 -3.53
N ALA A 419 -6.74 22.18 -3.83
CA ALA A 419 -6.12 22.38 -5.14
C ALA A 419 -4.81 21.57 -5.32
N ALA A 420 -4.81 20.30 -4.92
CA ALA A 420 -3.73 19.34 -5.10
C ALA A 420 -2.38 19.73 -4.46
N SER A 421 -2.37 20.58 -3.43
CA SER A 421 -1.13 20.98 -2.74
C SER A 421 -0.04 21.50 -3.71
N SER A 422 -0.41 22.45 -4.57
CA SER A 422 0.49 22.97 -5.61
C SER A 422 1.77 23.62 -5.04
N ASP A 423 1.73 24.15 -3.81
CA ASP A 423 2.87 24.66 -3.07
C ASP A 423 3.93 23.57 -2.77
N VAL A 424 3.51 22.31 -2.67
CA VAL A 424 4.37 21.15 -2.43
C VAL A 424 4.81 20.49 -3.74
N TYR A 425 3.92 20.38 -4.71
CA TYR A 425 4.12 19.52 -5.88
C TYR A 425 4.29 20.25 -7.22
N ALA A 426 3.92 21.54 -7.36
CA ALA A 426 3.99 22.23 -8.65
C ALA A 426 5.41 22.71 -9.02
N HIS A 427 6.38 21.79 -8.99
CA HIS A 427 7.76 22.00 -9.42
C HIS A 427 8.24 20.83 -10.28
N GLN A 428 9.38 20.98 -10.97
CA GLN A 428 9.99 19.92 -11.81
C GLN A 428 9.02 19.32 -12.83
N GLU A 429 8.13 20.14 -13.42
CA GLU A 429 7.11 19.70 -14.40
C GLU A 429 6.10 18.66 -13.86
N ARG A 430 6.01 18.46 -12.55
CA ARG A 430 5.01 17.58 -11.94
C ARG A 430 3.60 18.07 -12.21
N ARG A 431 2.65 17.15 -12.20
CA ARG A 431 1.22 17.37 -12.46
C ARG A 431 0.41 17.18 -11.18
N PRO A 432 -0.87 17.59 -11.13
CA PRO A 432 -1.75 17.33 -9.98
C PRO A 432 -1.80 15.87 -9.51
N ARG A 433 -1.59 14.92 -10.41
CA ARG A 433 -1.44 13.49 -10.06
C ARG A 433 -0.30 13.19 -9.09
N ALA A 434 0.63 14.11 -8.88
CA ALA A 434 1.72 13.93 -7.92
C ALA A 434 1.20 13.72 -6.50
N THR A 435 0.00 14.23 -6.19
CA THR A 435 -0.63 14.01 -4.90
C THR A 435 -1.65 12.87 -4.97
N ILE A 436 -1.46 11.86 -4.09
CA ILE A 436 -2.51 10.93 -3.71
C ILE A 436 -3.17 11.49 -2.47
N ASN A 437 -4.39 11.98 -2.63
CA ASN A 437 -5.18 12.54 -1.55
C ASN A 437 -5.84 11.42 -0.75
N LEU A 438 -5.68 11.42 0.55
CA LEU A 438 -6.30 10.48 1.47
C LEU A 438 -6.77 11.19 2.73
N VAL A 439 -7.82 10.70 3.36
CA VAL A 439 -8.24 11.09 4.72
C VAL A 439 -7.86 10.03 5.73
N THR A 440 -7.77 8.80 5.28
CA THR A 440 -7.49 7.57 6.05
C THR A 440 -6.69 6.61 5.19
N ALA A 441 -5.95 5.72 5.82
CA ALA A 441 -5.25 4.58 5.22
C ALA A 441 -5.31 3.39 6.18
N HIS A 442 -4.68 2.26 5.82
CA HIS A 442 -4.64 1.07 6.67
C HIS A 442 -4.06 1.36 8.06
N ASP A 443 -3.09 2.28 8.16
CA ASP A 443 -2.54 2.80 9.41
C ASP A 443 -3.29 4.07 9.86
N GLY A 444 -3.51 4.21 11.15
CA GLY A 444 -4.32 5.27 11.70
C GLY A 444 -5.79 4.87 11.93
N PHE A 445 -6.61 5.84 12.30
CA PHE A 445 -8.05 5.64 12.47
C PHE A 445 -8.75 5.43 11.12
N THR A 446 -9.78 4.56 11.11
CA THR A 446 -10.78 4.55 10.05
C THR A 446 -11.58 5.86 10.06
N LEU A 447 -12.31 6.15 8.99
CA LEU A 447 -13.11 7.37 8.92
C LEU A 447 -14.18 7.41 10.03
N ARG A 448 -14.78 6.27 10.36
CA ARG A 448 -15.71 6.14 11.47
C ARG A 448 -15.04 6.42 12.82
N ASP A 449 -13.82 5.92 13.00
CA ASP A 449 -13.06 6.11 14.23
C ASP A 449 -12.60 7.58 14.39
N CYS A 450 -12.24 8.25 13.31
CA CYS A 450 -11.89 9.68 13.30
C CYS A 450 -12.99 10.58 13.90
N VAL A 451 -14.26 10.18 13.82
CA VAL A 451 -15.40 10.93 14.33
C VAL A 451 -15.97 10.35 15.63
N SER A 452 -15.38 9.27 16.14
CA SER A 452 -15.91 8.54 17.30
C SER A 452 -14.93 8.43 18.47
N PHE A 453 -13.62 8.61 18.22
CA PHE A 453 -12.57 8.45 19.21
C PHE A 453 -11.61 9.65 19.21
N ASN A 454 -11.27 10.16 20.39
CA ASN A 454 -10.19 11.13 20.55
C ASN A 454 -8.87 10.44 20.91
N GLY A 455 -8.93 9.36 21.69
CA GLY A 455 -7.78 8.55 22.08
C GLY A 455 -7.69 7.25 21.26
N LYS A 456 -6.47 6.74 21.08
CA LYS A 456 -6.26 5.42 20.50
C LYS A 456 -6.54 4.31 21.53
N HIS A 457 -7.02 3.17 21.06
CA HIS A 457 -7.38 1.99 21.85
C HIS A 457 -6.69 0.73 21.26
N ASN A 458 -5.35 0.67 21.41
CA ASN A 458 -4.50 -0.39 20.84
C ASN A 458 -4.15 -1.50 21.84
N ASP A 459 -4.84 -1.60 22.97
CA ASP A 459 -4.53 -2.55 24.06
C ASP A 459 -4.48 -4.00 23.58
N ALA A 460 -5.32 -4.36 22.58
CA ALA A 460 -5.35 -5.68 21.97
C ALA A 460 -4.05 -6.08 21.26
N ASN A 461 -3.20 -5.10 20.89
CA ASN A 461 -1.90 -5.35 20.26
C ASN A 461 -0.82 -5.80 21.26
N GLY A 462 -1.10 -5.69 22.57
CA GLY A 462 -0.18 -6.11 23.63
C GLY A 462 1.06 -5.22 23.80
N GLU A 463 0.97 -3.95 23.41
CA GLU A 463 2.04 -2.95 23.49
C GLU A 463 1.71 -1.83 24.51
N GLU A 464 0.80 -2.10 25.44
CA GLU A 464 0.37 -1.16 26.48
C GLU A 464 -0.15 0.19 25.90
N ASN A 465 -0.79 0.11 24.72
CA ASN A 465 -1.30 1.26 23.96
C ASN A 465 -0.22 2.31 23.60
N ARG A 466 1.06 1.90 23.50
CA ARG A 466 2.18 2.79 23.12
C ARG A 466 2.36 2.91 21.61
N ASP A 467 2.00 1.87 20.88
CA ASP A 467 2.07 1.75 19.43
C ASP A 467 1.05 2.65 18.71
N GLY A 468 1.27 2.91 17.43
CA GLY A 468 0.47 3.82 16.62
C GLY A 468 0.62 5.30 16.99
N THR A 469 0.04 6.17 16.18
CA THR A 469 0.12 7.63 16.42
C THR A 469 -0.73 8.08 17.60
N SER A 470 -0.27 9.08 18.34
CA SER A 470 -1.06 9.75 19.38
C SER A 470 -1.75 11.01 18.86
N ASN A 471 -1.41 11.48 17.66
CA ASN A 471 -2.04 12.64 17.03
C ASN A 471 -2.89 12.16 15.85
N ASN A 472 -4.19 12.02 16.08
CA ASN A 472 -5.12 11.50 15.06
C ASN A 472 -5.88 12.61 14.33
N HIS A 473 -5.83 13.85 14.78
CA HIS A 473 -6.69 14.94 14.30
C HIS A 473 -8.16 14.50 14.22
N SER A 474 -8.66 13.91 15.29
CA SER A 474 -10.00 13.32 15.40
C SER A 474 -10.90 14.11 16.33
N ASN A 475 -12.21 13.85 16.29
CA ASN A 475 -13.18 14.47 17.19
C ASN A 475 -14.33 13.50 17.47
N ASN A 476 -14.45 13.05 18.71
CA ASN A 476 -15.54 12.16 19.14
C ASN A 476 -16.91 12.87 19.29
N HIS A 477 -16.98 14.16 19.01
CA HIS A 477 -18.17 15.01 19.17
C HIS A 477 -18.77 15.01 20.58
N GLY A 478 -17.91 14.80 21.59
CA GLY A 478 -18.26 14.88 23.01
C GLY A 478 -18.59 13.55 23.68
N ILE A 479 -18.58 12.43 22.93
CA ILE A 479 -18.79 11.07 23.48
C ILE A 479 -17.75 10.12 22.87
N GLU A 480 -16.87 9.57 23.73
CA GLU A 480 -15.86 8.60 23.30
C GLU A 480 -16.50 7.25 23.00
N GLY A 481 -16.10 6.64 21.87
CA GLY A 481 -16.60 5.35 21.45
C GLY A 481 -17.75 5.40 20.45
N LEU A 482 -18.16 4.23 19.97
CA LEU A 482 -19.16 4.11 18.89
C LEU A 482 -20.57 4.45 19.36
N GLU A 483 -20.91 4.09 20.58
CA GLU A 483 -22.24 4.34 21.14
C GLU A 483 -22.38 5.82 21.53
N ALA A 484 -23.39 6.48 21.01
CA ALA A 484 -23.67 7.88 21.27
C ALA A 484 -25.18 8.17 21.13
N ASN A 485 -25.63 9.30 21.67
CA ASN A 485 -26.99 9.77 21.46
C ASN A 485 -27.23 10.20 20.00
N LEU A 486 -28.50 10.32 19.61
CA LEU A 486 -28.90 10.63 18.23
C LEU A 486 -28.31 11.96 17.71
N GLU A 487 -28.13 12.94 18.55
CA GLU A 487 -27.56 14.25 18.18
C GLU A 487 -26.08 14.11 17.82
N VAL A 488 -25.30 13.40 18.63
CA VAL A 488 -23.88 13.12 18.37
C VAL A 488 -23.73 12.25 17.14
N MET A 489 -24.57 11.22 16.97
CA MET A 489 -24.56 10.38 15.78
C MET A 489 -24.82 11.18 14.50
N ALA A 490 -25.80 12.10 14.51
CA ALA A 490 -26.08 12.96 13.39
C ALA A 490 -24.91 13.92 13.05
N ARG A 491 -24.22 14.45 14.06
CA ARG A 491 -22.99 15.27 13.86
C ARG A 491 -21.86 14.45 13.25
N ARG A 492 -21.61 13.25 13.74
CA ARG A 492 -20.61 12.32 13.20
C ARG A 492 -20.87 12.00 11.73
N GLN A 493 -22.11 11.69 11.38
CA GLN A 493 -22.48 11.39 10.01
C GLN A 493 -22.23 12.58 9.06
N LYS A 494 -22.56 13.80 9.49
CA LYS A 494 -22.24 15.00 8.69
C LYS A 494 -20.75 15.18 8.49
N SER A 495 -19.94 14.96 9.54
CA SER A 495 -18.47 15.05 9.44
C SER A 495 -17.91 14.00 8.49
N VAL A 496 -18.40 12.76 8.52
CA VAL A 496 -18.03 11.71 7.58
C VAL A 496 -18.37 12.11 6.14
N GLN A 497 -19.60 12.57 5.89
CA GLN A 497 -20.02 13.03 4.57
C GLN A 497 -19.19 14.23 4.06
N ALA A 498 -18.85 15.15 4.94
CA ALA A 498 -18.03 16.31 4.62
C ALA A 498 -16.60 15.92 4.23
N LEU A 499 -15.98 15.02 4.99
CA LEU A 499 -14.64 14.48 4.71
C LEU A 499 -14.61 13.72 3.38
N LEU A 500 -15.58 12.83 3.12
CA LEU A 500 -15.70 12.10 1.85
C LEU A 500 -15.93 13.04 0.67
N THR A 501 -16.79 14.05 0.83
CA THR A 501 -17.03 15.04 -0.23
C THR A 501 -15.75 15.81 -0.55
N THR A 502 -15.03 16.25 0.47
CA THR A 502 -13.77 16.98 0.29
C THR A 502 -12.70 16.13 -0.37
N LEU A 503 -12.54 14.86 0.06
CA LEU A 503 -11.62 13.92 -0.55
C LEU A 503 -11.92 13.69 -2.02
N LEU A 504 -13.17 13.35 -2.34
CA LEU A 504 -13.55 12.91 -3.67
C LEU A 504 -13.73 14.06 -4.67
N LEU A 505 -13.96 15.30 -4.20
CA LEU A 505 -14.14 16.47 -5.05
C LEU A 505 -12.97 17.46 -5.02
N SER A 506 -11.83 17.08 -4.46
CA SER A 506 -10.56 17.83 -4.56
C SER A 506 -9.80 17.50 -5.84
N GLN A 507 -8.91 18.42 -6.27
CA GLN A 507 -7.95 18.14 -7.34
C GLN A 507 -6.85 17.18 -6.85
N GLY A 508 -6.32 16.34 -7.72
CA GLY A 508 -5.38 15.26 -7.40
C GLY A 508 -6.05 13.89 -7.51
N THR A 509 -5.35 12.83 -7.12
CA THR A 509 -5.85 11.46 -7.20
C THR A 509 -6.39 11.02 -5.83
N PRO A 510 -7.68 10.75 -5.68
CA PRO A 510 -8.24 10.30 -4.41
C PRO A 510 -7.96 8.83 -4.14
N MET A 511 -7.65 8.51 -2.90
CA MET A 511 -7.58 7.16 -2.36
C MET A 511 -8.59 7.00 -1.21
N LEU A 512 -9.42 5.98 -1.30
CA LEU A 512 -10.42 5.59 -0.30
C LEU A 512 -9.94 4.31 0.40
N LEU A 513 -9.93 4.31 1.73
CA LEU A 513 -9.71 3.10 2.52
C LEU A 513 -10.97 2.21 2.45
N ALA A 514 -10.80 0.94 2.12
CA ALA A 514 -11.89 -0.04 2.09
C ALA A 514 -12.60 -0.13 3.45
N GLY A 515 -13.91 0.05 3.44
CA GLY A 515 -14.76 0.05 4.62
C GLY A 515 -15.15 1.44 5.11
N ASP A 516 -14.46 2.50 4.71
CA ASP A 516 -14.87 3.87 5.08
C ASP A 516 -16.24 4.23 4.50
N GLU A 517 -16.53 3.78 3.30
CA GLU A 517 -17.84 3.91 2.66
C GLU A 517 -18.95 3.04 3.31
N HIS A 518 -18.57 2.08 4.14
CA HIS A 518 -19.48 1.24 4.93
C HIS A 518 -19.68 1.74 6.37
N GLY A 519 -18.88 2.71 6.82
CA GLY A 519 -18.84 3.09 8.21
C GLY A 519 -18.12 2.07 9.10
N HIS A 520 -17.15 1.34 8.55
CA HIS A 520 -16.32 0.37 9.29
C HIS A 520 -15.53 1.04 10.40
N SER A 521 -15.45 0.36 11.55
CA SER A 521 -14.69 0.81 12.73
C SER A 521 -13.74 -0.27 13.20
N GLN A 522 -12.54 0.13 13.56
CA GLN A 522 -11.57 -0.69 14.29
C GLN A 522 -11.61 -0.40 15.80
N GLN A 523 -12.76 0.14 16.28
CA GLN A 523 -13.03 0.42 17.70
C GLN A 523 -11.96 1.29 18.36
N GLY A 524 -11.40 2.23 17.59
CA GLY A 524 -10.34 3.12 18.05
C GLY A 524 -8.93 2.50 18.06
N ASN A 525 -8.75 1.30 17.51
CA ASN A 525 -7.42 0.76 17.25
C ASN A 525 -6.87 1.40 15.96
N ASN A 526 -5.83 2.23 16.11
CA ASN A 526 -5.21 2.93 14.98
C ASN A 526 -3.91 2.29 14.48
N ASN A 527 -3.63 1.04 14.88
CA ASN A 527 -2.45 0.29 14.48
C ASN A 527 -2.73 -1.22 14.44
N ALA A 528 -3.75 -1.62 13.71
CA ALA A 528 -4.32 -2.97 13.74
C ALA A 528 -3.48 -4.04 12.99
N TYR A 529 -2.16 -3.85 12.88
CA TYR A 529 -1.25 -4.69 12.08
C TYR A 529 -1.22 -6.16 12.47
N CYS A 530 -1.58 -6.49 13.71
CA CYS A 530 -1.60 -7.85 14.26
C CYS A 530 -3.01 -8.35 14.62
N GLN A 531 -4.05 -7.72 14.09
CA GLN A 531 -5.45 -8.04 14.37
C GLN A 531 -6.09 -8.80 13.20
N ASP A 532 -5.80 -10.10 13.06
CA ASP A 532 -6.45 -10.96 12.06
C ASP A 532 -7.77 -11.51 12.61
N ASN A 533 -8.74 -10.63 12.78
CA ASN A 533 -10.04 -10.95 13.39
C ASN A 533 -11.14 -9.95 12.98
N THR A 534 -12.30 -10.01 13.62
CA THR A 534 -13.47 -9.16 13.31
C THR A 534 -13.24 -7.67 13.54
N LEU A 535 -12.14 -7.26 14.15
CA LEU A 535 -11.78 -5.85 14.30
C LEU A 535 -11.42 -5.23 12.93
N THR A 536 -10.77 -5.99 12.07
CA THR A 536 -10.25 -5.54 10.77
C THR A 536 -11.02 -6.07 9.57
N TRP A 537 -11.69 -7.22 9.72
CA TRP A 537 -12.48 -7.78 8.62
C TRP A 537 -13.76 -6.97 8.44
N LEU A 538 -14.02 -6.50 7.21
CA LEU A 538 -15.18 -5.67 6.93
C LEU A 538 -16.49 -6.35 7.30
N ASP A 539 -17.34 -5.63 8.01
CA ASP A 539 -18.67 -6.10 8.43
C ASP A 539 -19.72 -5.75 7.38
N TRP A 540 -19.86 -6.63 6.40
CA TRP A 540 -20.81 -6.48 5.31
C TRP A 540 -22.27 -6.60 5.74
N GLU A 541 -22.55 -7.29 6.85
CA GLU A 541 -23.92 -7.48 7.34
C GLU A 541 -24.48 -6.20 7.98
N ASN A 542 -23.61 -5.39 8.57
CA ASN A 542 -23.96 -4.13 9.21
C ASN A 542 -23.44 -2.90 8.43
N ALA A 543 -23.15 -3.06 7.15
CA ALA A 543 -22.69 -1.98 6.29
C ALA A 543 -23.74 -0.85 6.19
N ASP A 544 -23.28 0.40 6.20
CA ASP A 544 -24.13 1.57 5.94
C ASP A 544 -24.33 1.74 4.42
N ASP A 545 -25.40 1.11 3.90
CA ASP A 545 -25.74 1.17 2.47
C ASP A 545 -25.98 2.62 2.00
N ALA A 546 -26.52 3.49 2.85
CA ALA A 546 -26.77 4.89 2.50
C ALA A 546 -25.45 5.66 2.34
N LEU A 547 -24.47 5.37 3.20
CA LEU A 547 -23.12 5.96 3.08
C LEU A 547 -22.38 5.42 1.85
N THR A 548 -22.57 4.12 1.54
CA THR A 548 -22.02 3.51 0.32
C THR A 548 -22.57 4.17 -0.94
N ASP A 549 -23.89 4.35 -1.01
CA ASP A 549 -24.54 5.03 -2.15
C ASP A 549 -24.13 6.50 -2.25
N PHE A 550 -23.99 7.18 -1.12
CA PHE A 550 -23.46 8.55 -1.05
C PHE A 550 -22.05 8.62 -1.63
N THR A 551 -21.16 7.73 -1.21
CA THR A 551 -19.77 7.67 -1.67
C THR A 551 -19.68 7.36 -3.17
N ALA A 552 -20.45 6.37 -3.64
CA ALA A 552 -20.55 6.02 -5.06
C ALA A 552 -21.01 7.22 -5.90
N ALA A 553 -22.06 7.92 -5.46
CA ALA A 553 -22.57 9.10 -6.15
C ALA A 553 -21.51 10.22 -6.24
N LEU A 554 -20.70 10.44 -5.20
CA LEU A 554 -19.59 11.40 -5.23
C LEU A 554 -18.50 11.00 -6.23
N ILE A 555 -18.13 9.74 -6.30
CA ILE A 555 -17.13 9.24 -7.26
C ILE A 555 -17.65 9.43 -8.69
N HIS A 556 -18.91 9.09 -8.95
CA HIS A 556 -19.52 9.31 -10.26
C HIS A 556 -19.66 10.80 -10.59
N LEU A 557 -19.99 11.65 -9.61
CA LEU A 557 -20.03 13.10 -9.79
C LEU A 557 -18.64 13.66 -10.16
N ARG A 558 -17.57 13.21 -9.48
CA ARG A 558 -16.18 13.59 -9.81
C ARG A 558 -15.87 13.38 -11.28
N GLN A 559 -16.27 12.23 -11.84
CA GLN A 559 -15.99 11.88 -13.25
C GLN A 559 -16.70 12.81 -14.25
N GLN A 560 -17.73 13.55 -13.81
CA GLN A 560 -18.46 14.50 -14.64
C GLN A 560 -17.89 15.93 -14.57
N ILE A 561 -16.98 16.21 -13.65
CA ILE A 561 -16.41 17.56 -13.44
C ILE A 561 -15.04 17.64 -14.13
N PRO A 562 -14.92 18.33 -15.29
CA PRO A 562 -13.67 18.38 -16.05
C PRO A 562 -12.50 18.94 -15.25
N ALA A 563 -12.72 19.95 -14.40
CA ALA A 563 -11.68 20.54 -13.57
C ALA A 563 -11.03 19.53 -12.59
N LEU A 564 -11.72 18.44 -12.22
CA LEU A 564 -11.21 17.40 -11.34
C LEU A 564 -10.53 16.23 -12.09
N THR A 565 -10.89 16.04 -13.36
CA THR A 565 -10.38 14.95 -14.19
C THR A 565 -9.27 15.35 -15.16
N ASP A 566 -9.02 16.66 -15.27
CA ASP A 566 -7.90 17.21 -16.05
C ASP A 566 -6.62 17.21 -15.20
N ASP A 567 -5.55 16.60 -15.68
CA ASP A 567 -4.26 16.53 -15.01
C ASP A 567 -3.41 17.79 -15.25
N ARG A 568 -4.04 18.98 -15.12
CA ARG A 568 -3.40 20.29 -15.21
C ARG A 568 -3.68 21.11 -13.96
N TRP A 569 -2.66 21.80 -13.46
CA TRP A 569 -2.82 22.72 -12.33
C TRP A 569 -3.86 23.80 -12.64
N TRP A 570 -4.71 24.07 -11.65
CA TRP A 570 -5.59 25.23 -11.72
C TRP A 570 -4.76 26.51 -11.65
N GLN A 571 -5.06 27.46 -12.53
CA GLN A 571 -4.40 28.76 -12.59
C GLN A 571 -5.42 29.86 -12.42
N GLU A 572 -4.98 30.98 -11.81
CA GLU A 572 -5.84 32.15 -11.68
C GLU A 572 -6.29 32.65 -13.06
N GLY A 573 -7.59 32.81 -13.24
CA GLY A 573 -8.19 33.32 -14.47
C GLY A 573 -8.36 32.27 -15.59
N ASP A 574 -8.02 31.01 -15.39
CA ASP A 574 -8.21 29.95 -16.39
C ASP A 574 -9.65 29.42 -16.50
N GLY A 575 -10.55 29.90 -15.61
CA GLY A 575 -11.95 29.48 -15.55
C GLY A 575 -12.20 28.14 -14.91
N ASN A 576 -11.14 27.41 -14.45
CA ASN A 576 -11.29 26.10 -13.83
C ASN A 576 -11.80 26.20 -12.40
N VAL A 577 -11.37 27.22 -11.64
CA VAL A 577 -11.77 27.40 -10.24
C VAL A 577 -11.98 28.88 -9.91
N GLN A 578 -13.01 29.14 -9.11
CA GLN A 578 -13.23 30.45 -8.44
C GLN A 578 -13.56 30.16 -6.97
N TRP A 579 -12.93 30.93 -6.10
CA TRP A 579 -13.10 30.83 -4.66
C TRP A 579 -13.92 32.00 -4.17
N LEU A 580 -15.10 31.71 -3.62
CA LEU A 580 -16.09 32.76 -3.30
C LEU A 580 -16.47 32.69 -1.82
N ASN A 581 -16.72 33.85 -1.25
CA ASN A 581 -17.22 34.00 0.11
C ASN A 581 -18.74 33.74 0.21
N GLN A 582 -19.33 34.02 1.37
CA GLN A 582 -20.74 33.78 1.65
C GLN A 582 -21.68 34.62 0.78
N ASP A 583 -21.20 35.73 0.19
CA ASP A 583 -21.96 36.65 -0.65
C ASP A 583 -21.66 36.51 -2.14
N ALA A 584 -21.07 35.36 -2.52
CA ALA A 584 -20.63 35.05 -3.89
C ALA A 584 -19.63 36.04 -4.46
N GLN A 585 -18.81 36.67 -3.62
CA GLN A 585 -17.71 37.55 -4.04
C GLN A 585 -16.36 36.79 -3.87
N PRO A 586 -15.33 37.16 -4.66
CA PRO A 586 -13.98 36.64 -4.41
C PRO A 586 -13.54 36.88 -2.97
N LEU A 587 -12.86 35.91 -2.38
CA LEU A 587 -12.33 36.02 -1.03
C LEU A 587 -11.26 37.12 -0.93
N SER A 588 -11.36 37.96 0.08
CA SER A 588 -10.35 38.97 0.43
C SER A 588 -9.14 38.32 1.12
N ALA A 589 -8.01 39.04 1.18
CA ALA A 589 -6.83 38.58 1.87
C ALA A 589 -7.09 38.28 3.36
N GLU A 590 -7.97 39.07 4.00
CA GLU A 590 -8.36 38.86 5.38
C GLU A 590 -9.21 37.59 5.54
N GLU A 591 -10.16 37.35 4.66
CA GLU A 591 -11.01 36.15 4.69
C GLU A 591 -10.18 34.87 4.45
N TRP A 592 -9.15 34.92 3.59
CA TRP A 592 -8.25 33.79 3.39
C TRP A 592 -7.52 33.36 4.68
N GLN A 593 -7.15 34.33 5.53
CA GLN A 593 -6.38 34.09 6.75
C GLN A 593 -7.26 33.88 7.99
N HIS A 594 -8.33 34.65 8.09
CA HIS A 594 -9.14 34.78 9.30
C HIS A 594 -10.65 34.62 9.08
N GLY A 595 -11.08 34.35 7.84
CA GLY A 595 -12.48 34.15 7.52
C GLY A 595 -13.09 32.95 8.26
N ALA A 596 -14.39 33.02 8.51
CA ALA A 596 -15.13 31.86 8.98
C ALA A 596 -14.98 30.72 7.95
N ARG A 597 -14.89 29.48 8.40
CA ARG A 597 -14.74 28.29 7.53
C ARG A 597 -16.02 28.01 6.72
N ARG A 598 -16.37 28.97 5.88
CA ARG A 598 -17.48 28.95 4.92
C ARG A 598 -16.95 29.38 3.59
N ILE A 599 -17.13 28.55 2.57
CA ILE A 599 -16.57 28.82 1.25
C ILE A 599 -17.45 28.22 0.16
N GLN A 600 -17.46 28.87 -0.98
CA GLN A 600 -18.06 28.37 -2.20
C GLN A 600 -16.94 28.17 -3.24
N ILE A 601 -16.90 27.02 -3.87
CA ILE A 601 -15.89 26.64 -4.87
C ILE A 601 -16.62 26.41 -6.18
N LEU A 602 -16.46 27.33 -7.11
CA LEU A 602 -17.08 27.27 -8.44
C LEU A 602 -16.08 26.63 -9.42
N LEU A 603 -16.41 25.45 -9.94
CA LEU A 603 -15.59 24.69 -10.88
C LEU A 603 -16.17 24.77 -12.29
N SER A 604 -15.32 25.17 -13.26
CA SER A 604 -15.64 25.24 -14.69
C SER A 604 -16.93 26.05 -14.99
N ASP A 605 -17.20 27.08 -14.19
CA ASP A 605 -18.42 27.92 -14.26
C ASP A 605 -19.76 27.18 -14.23
N ARG A 606 -19.73 25.90 -13.89
CA ARG A 606 -20.89 24.99 -13.97
C ARG A 606 -21.20 24.25 -12.68
N TRP A 607 -20.20 23.94 -11.87
CA TRP A 607 -20.33 23.16 -10.65
C TRP A 607 -19.98 24.00 -9.45
N LEU A 608 -20.84 24.06 -8.46
CA LEU A 608 -20.63 24.85 -7.24
C LEU A 608 -20.64 23.95 -6.02
N ILE A 609 -19.51 23.85 -5.33
CA ILE A 609 -19.39 23.15 -4.05
C ILE A 609 -19.51 24.20 -2.94
N THR A 610 -20.47 24.03 -2.04
CA THR A 610 -20.65 24.90 -0.88
C THR A 610 -20.30 24.16 0.38
N LEU A 611 -19.46 24.77 1.22
CA LEU A 611 -18.96 24.19 2.47
C LEU A 611 -19.25 25.12 3.64
N ASN A 612 -19.76 24.56 4.71
CA ASN A 612 -19.90 25.21 6.00
C ASN A 612 -19.28 24.33 7.10
N ALA A 613 -18.01 24.55 7.42
CA ALA A 613 -17.30 23.80 8.45
C ALA A 613 -17.38 24.49 9.83
N THR A 614 -18.46 25.19 10.11
CA THR A 614 -18.70 25.84 11.41
C THR A 614 -19.78 25.12 12.20
N GLN A 615 -19.87 25.40 13.50
CA GLN A 615 -20.87 24.85 14.42
C GLN A 615 -22.29 25.39 14.18
N ASP A 616 -22.42 26.50 13.43
CA ASP A 616 -23.68 27.18 13.22
C ASP A 616 -24.20 26.96 11.82
N ALA A 617 -25.52 26.91 11.67
CA ALA A 617 -26.16 26.99 10.36
C ALA A 617 -25.88 28.37 9.69
N THR A 618 -25.82 28.39 8.38
CA THR A 618 -25.48 29.59 7.63
C THR A 618 -26.34 29.73 6.38
N ASN A 619 -26.40 30.97 5.84
CA ASN A 619 -26.95 31.21 4.52
C ASN A 619 -25.81 31.65 3.60
N LEU A 620 -25.64 30.98 2.48
CA LEU A 620 -24.72 31.38 1.42
C LEU A 620 -25.52 31.86 0.21
N THR A 621 -25.27 33.08 -0.23
CA THR A 621 -25.83 33.58 -1.50
C THR A 621 -25.06 32.93 -2.65
N LEU A 622 -25.78 32.24 -3.53
CA LEU A 622 -25.13 31.57 -4.67
C LEU A 622 -24.80 32.57 -5.77
N PRO A 623 -23.75 32.31 -6.59
CA PRO A 623 -23.43 33.16 -7.76
C PRO A 623 -24.62 33.31 -8.71
N LYS A 624 -24.66 34.38 -9.53
CA LYS A 624 -25.73 34.57 -10.52
C LYS A 624 -25.90 33.33 -11.40
N GLY A 625 -27.13 32.88 -11.57
CA GLY A 625 -27.49 31.71 -12.38
C GLY A 625 -28.61 30.91 -11.74
N GLU A 626 -29.05 29.87 -12.45
CA GLU A 626 -30.01 28.90 -11.96
C GLU A 626 -29.23 27.68 -11.40
N TRP A 627 -29.23 27.54 -10.10
CA TRP A 627 -28.51 26.48 -9.41
C TRP A 627 -29.45 25.40 -8.91
N ARG A 628 -29.10 24.14 -9.18
CA ARG A 628 -29.85 22.97 -8.75
C ARG A 628 -28.90 22.02 -8.00
N ALA A 629 -29.26 21.64 -6.78
CA ALA A 629 -28.53 20.62 -6.04
C ALA A 629 -28.53 19.30 -6.83
N VAL A 630 -27.43 18.58 -6.78
CA VAL A 630 -27.26 17.30 -7.48
C VAL A 630 -27.13 16.15 -6.50
N PRO A 631 -27.45 14.91 -6.91
CA PRO A 631 -27.15 13.73 -6.07
C PRO A 631 -25.66 13.70 -5.68
N PRO A 632 -25.32 13.29 -4.45
CA PRO A 632 -26.22 12.75 -3.39
C PRO A 632 -26.83 13.82 -2.47
N PHE A 633 -26.79 15.11 -2.82
CA PHE A 633 -27.26 16.22 -1.97
C PHE A 633 -28.74 16.55 -2.16
N THR A 634 -29.41 15.85 -3.03
CA THR A 634 -30.85 15.94 -3.26
C THR A 634 -31.38 14.60 -3.74
N ASP A 635 -32.68 14.34 -3.49
CA ASP A 635 -33.33 13.15 -4.01
C ASP A 635 -33.43 13.19 -5.55
N ALA A 636 -33.27 12.04 -6.20
CA ALA A 636 -33.36 11.94 -7.65
C ALA A 636 -34.76 12.40 -8.12
N GLY A 637 -34.77 13.44 -8.96
CA GLY A 637 -36.01 14.01 -9.52
C GLY A 637 -36.54 15.26 -8.81
N THR A 638 -35.99 15.69 -7.69
CA THR A 638 -36.31 16.98 -7.07
C THR A 638 -35.38 18.06 -7.63
N SER A 639 -35.89 18.90 -8.51
CA SER A 639 -35.12 19.97 -9.17
C SER A 639 -35.66 21.32 -8.76
N VAL A 640 -35.19 21.85 -7.65
CA VAL A 640 -35.54 23.22 -7.19
C VAL A 640 -34.38 24.15 -7.51
N VAL A 641 -34.66 25.23 -8.20
CA VAL A 641 -33.69 26.33 -8.41
C VAL A 641 -33.57 27.11 -7.12
N VAL A 642 -32.32 27.30 -6.66
CA VAL A 642 -32.06 28.05 -5.43
C VAL A 642 -31.12 29.24 -5.70
N ALA A 643 -31.33 30.33 -5.00
CA ALA A 643 -30.44 31.51 -5.01
C ALA A 643 -29.64 31.62 -3.70
N VAL A 644 -30.09 30.95 -2.67
CA VAL A 644 -29.46 30.90 -1.35
C VAL A 644 -29.43 29.46 -0.86
N TRP A 645 -28.27 29.02 -0.41
CA TRP A 645 -28.16 27.76 0.27
C TRP A 645 -28.26 27.94 1.80
N HIS A 646 -29.21 27.24 2.39
CA HIS A 646 -29.37 27.17 3.85
C HIS A 646 -28.53 26.00 4.37
N GLY A 647 -27.22 26.28 4.58
CA GLY A 647 -26.25 25.28 5.01
C GLY A 647 -26.36 24.94 6.49
N PRO A 648 -26.57 23.68 6.85
CA PRO A 648 -26.50 23.28 8.24
C PRO A 648 -25.06 23.42 8.79
N ALA A 649 -24.92 23.36 10.12
CA ALA A 649 -23.61 23.15 10.75
C ALA A 649 -22.92 21.92 10.16
N HIS A 650 -21.62 22.00 9.87
CA HIS A 650 -20.82 20.94 9.21
C HIS A 650 -21.47 20.44 7.92
N GLY A 651 -22.06 21.37 7.15
CA GLY A 651 -22.81 21.06 5.95
C GLY A 651 -22.00 21.17 4.66
N VAL A 652 -22.32 20.31 3.71
CA VAL A 652 -21.81 20.38 2.34
C VAL A 652 -22.98 20.25 1.35
N CYS A 653 -22.85 20.86 0.18
CA CYS A 653 -23.77 20.66 -0.92
C CYS A 653 -23.08 20.93 -2.25
N VAL A 654 -23.49 20.23 -3.30
CA VAL A 654 -23.02 20.50 -4.66
C VAL A 654 -24.19 20.85 -5.56
N PHE A 655 -24.00 21.91 -6.31
CA PHE A 655 -24.97 22.41 -7.28
C PHE A 655 -24.41 22.38 -8.69
N GLN A 656 -25.30 22.17 -9.64
CA GLN A 656 -24.99 22.30 -11.05
C GLN A 656 -25.79 23.51 -11.60
N ARG A 657 -25.13 24.31 -12.43
CA ARG A 657 -25.80 25.40 -13.19
C ARG A 657 -26.57 24.80 -14.36
N SER A 658 -27.82 25.19 -14.50
CA SER A 658 -28.70 24.83 -15.63
C SER A 658 -28.23 25.37 -16.96
#